data_b00adaa7da4e249e8822b5ee6313aa76
#
_entry.id   b00adaa7da4e249e8822b5ee6313aa76
#
_cell.length_a   1.000
_cell.length_b   1.000
_cell.length_c   1.000
_cell.angle_alpha   90.00
_cell.angle_beta   90.00
_cell.angle_gamma   90.00
#
_symmetry.space_group_name_H-M   'P 1'
#
loop_
_entity.id
_entity.type
_entity.pdbx_description
1 polymer ?
#
loop_
_entity_poly.entity_id
_entity_poly.type
_entity_poly.pdbx_seq_one_letter_code
_entity_poly.pdbx_strand_id
1 'polypeptide(L)'
;MPIIGASTAYALGATGQGQVIAVIDTGTDADHPDLEGAVVQMYDVCADTECSGFDENGDRVNIRRQPGDIDTGGHGTLVSGVIAARRQDDFNSSLDDNTPNGIQGAAYESSILDIRADSPGSCGREGEDDDCVYNDRNLVTAIEYAVDQGATIINMSLGGDIDSDPTLENAIRAAANAGVLVVISAGNDGEPAGTDEEGNPTEAKGEIPNEPAYIAGEASSLGRVVAVGAVDPDGKLSDFSNRAGTASQSYYLLAPGEGVISTGPDDDVAFPDLPTCAVGEFEGCNDADSEGDYYRIAGTSFAAPYVAGSLALLLDAFPNLRSQPEVALQILLDTATDYVDSTPDIITGEVAGVGTDSVSGVGLLNLEEAFRPQGQQNLDFGSEKVSLIDAVAPSGGAFGDWASNSGAFNKLVFQDKYQRGFQFNADAVAAAFPTDALGSRLINFDTRADWAAGESYAVNAGNMSFSWAQARLKEDPTAPYQEDPQSTFKMRYSLGESQVEFGRGGSLTHLAPDISLLNEPGVGNAFSTGGAWAKLSHAISDNLVMDIFSAEQGARSQSGFMFGRDERTWSVRAGASFISDEDTALGGSLQARFGAEDQTEMTAYALEGAWLSGAGWIVSSGLEVASVELPGVDAEGIWTSRWSLGADRALGEGRLHLIVAQPRRAETGHLNLDAPIGVDLNSQLIRGLVKAELTPSGRQIDYETRYTFGLTDTWSGEAAAVISTSPNHIYGAEGQEALWMRLSTPW
;
A
#
# COMPACT_ATOMS: atom_id res chain seq x y z
N MET A 1 -9.80 -18.77 13.70
CA MET A 1 -9.20 -18.14 12.51
C MET A 1 -9.80 -16.75 12.18
N PRO A 2 -11.13 -16.55 12.04
CA PRO A 2 -11.68 -15.21 11.75
C PRO A 2 -11.34 -14.16 12.81
N ILE A 3 -11.41 -14.52 14.09
CA ILE A 3 -11.15 -13.62 15.23
C ILE A 3 -9.73 -13.00 15.19
N ILE A 4 -8.73 -13.76 14.77
CA ILE A 4 -7.33 -13.29 14.72
C ILE A 4 -6.93 -12.70 13.34
N GLY A 5 -7.83 -12.67 12.36
CA GLY A 5 -7.55 -12.11 11.03
C GLY A 5 -6.54 -12.89 10.18
N ALA A 6 -6.41 -14.21 10.35
CA ALA A 6 -5.42 -15.06 9.68
C ALA A 6 -5.51 -15.02 8.14
N SER A 7 -6.68 -14.70 7.57
CA SER A 7 -6.88 -14.58 6.12
C SER A 7 -5.95 -13.55 5.47
N THR A 8 -5.54 -12.51 6.19
CA THR A 8 -4.61 -11.51 5.68
C THR A 8 -3.22 -12.09 5.47
N ALA A 9 -2.74 -12.92 6.42
CA ALA A 9 -1.47 -13.64 6.28
C ALA A 9 -1.51 -14.58 5.05
N TYR A 10 -2.57 -15.35 4.91
CA TYR A 10 -2.74 -16.29 3.79
C TYR A 10 -2.85 -15.59 2.44
N ALA A 11 -3.47 -14.41 2.38
CA ALA A 11 -3.54 -13.61 1.17
C ALA A 11 -2.15 -13.11 0.71
N LEU A 12 -1.19 -12.99 1.62
CA LEU A 12 0.21 -12.68 1.32
C LEU A 12 1.07 -13.93 1.05
N GLY A 13 0.45 -15.13 1.09
CA GLY A 13 1.12 -16.40 0.85
C GLY A 13 1.85 -16.97 2.06
N ALA A 14 1.66 -16.41 3.26
CA ALA A 14 2.21 -16.93 4.49
C ALA A 14 1.43 -18.16 4.95
N THR A 15 2.10 -19.28 5.09
CA THR A 15 1.52 -20.59 5.47
C THR A 15 2.25 -21.24 6.65
N GLY A 16 3.37 -20.63 7.08
CA GLY A 16 4.30 -21.16 8.06
C GLY A 16 5.35 -22.07 7.45
N GLN A 17 5.45 -22.12 6.12
CA GLN A 17 6.38 -23.01 5.42
C GLN A 17 7.84 -22.75 5.84
N GLY A 18 8.55 -23.83 6.11
CA GLY A 18 9.96 -23.79 6.51
C GLY A 18 10.21 -23.35 7.95
N GLN A 19 9.15 -23.24 8.78
CA GLN A 19 9.28 -23.07 10.24
C GLN A 19 9.13 -24.42 10.93
N VAL A 20 9.94 -24.63 11.98
CA VAL A 20 9.87 -25.80 12.85
C VAL A 20 9.39 -25.32 14.23
N ILE A 21 8.24 -25.82 14.64
CA ILE A 21 7.64 -25.52 15.94
C ILE A 21 7.78 -26.76 16.81
N ALA A 22 8.53 -26.65 17.90
CA ALA A 22 8.57 -27.69 18.91
C ALA A 22 7.31 -27.62 19.79
N VAL A 23 6.57 -28.70 19.87
CA VAL A 23 5.44 -28.87 20.79
C VAL A 23 5.94 -29.75 21.94
N ILE A 24 6.12 -29.16 23.11
CA ILE A 24 6.53 -29.85 24.34
C ILE A 24 5.26 -30.17 25.13
N ASP A 25 4.81 -31.42 25.07
CA ASP A 25 3.49 -31.81 25.54
C ASP A 25 3.42 -33.33 25.84
N THR A 26 2.24 -33.95 25.74
CA THR A 26 1.98 -35.38 25.97
C THR A 26 2.35 -36.27 24.79
N GLY A 27 2.83 -35.72 23.70
CA GLY A 27 3.06 -36.39 22.41
C GLY A 27 2.00 -35.96 21.39
N THR A 28 2.14 -36.40 20.16
CA THR A 28 1.22 -36.10 19.05
C THR A 28 0.91 -37.37 18.27
N ASP A 29 -0.37 -37.63 18.01
CA ASP A 29 -0.79 -38.62 17.05
C ASP A 29 -0.49 -38.17 15.61
N ALA A 30 0.64 -38.64 15.08
CA ALA A 30 1.10 -38.23 13.76
C ALA A 30 0.34 -38.93 12.61
N ASP A 31 -0.45 -39.95 12.93
CA ASP A 31 -1.26 -40.71 11.98
C ASP A 31 -2.63 -40.10 11.75
N HIS A 32 -3.01 -39.06 12.55
CA HIS A 32 -4.24 -38.29 12.33
C HIS A 32 -4.26 -37.68 10.92
N PRO A 33 -5.34 -37.83 10.14
CA PRO A 33 -5.39 -37.41 8.73
C PRO A 33 -4.99 -35.96 8.48
N ASP A 34 -5.36 -35.02 9.38
CA ASP A 34 -5.00 -33.62 9.26
C ASP A 34 -3.59 -33.29 9.75
N LEU A 35 -2.89 -34.24 10.42
CA LEU A 35 -1.50 -34.08 10.85
C LEU A 35 -0.52 -34.86 9.99
N GLU A 36 -0.99 -35.62 8.99
CA GLU A 36 -0.15 -36.36 8.08
C GLU A 36 0.90 -35.48 7.42
N GLY A 37 2.18 -35.76 7.65
CA GLY A 37 3.30 -34.95 7.16
C GLY A 37 3.50 -33.60 7.84
N ALA A 38 2.73 -33.26 8.88
CA ALA A 38 2.99 -32.13 9.76
C ALA A 38 4.08 -32.45 10.77
N VAL A 39 3.99 -33.61 11.42
CA VAL A 39 4.99 -34.08 12.39
C VAL A 39 6.19 -34.62 11.64
N VAL A 40 7.32 -33.95 11.72
CA VAL A 40 8.55 -34.33 10.98
C VAL A 40 9.53 -35.13 11.84
N GLN A 41 9.40 -35.00 13.16
CA GLN A 41 10.25 -35.71 14.12
C GLN A 41 9.52 -35.84 15.46
N MET A 42 9.67 -36.96 16.09
CA MET A 42 9.12 -37.28 17.42
C MET A 42 10.24 -37.63 18.36
N TYR A 43 10.17 -37.14 19.59
CA TYR A 43 11.11 -37.44 20.66
C TYR A 43 10.38 -37.61 21.99
N ASP A 44 10.63 -38.74 22.68
CA ASP A 44 10.12 -38.95 24.02
C ASP A 44 11.28 -38.89 25.02
N VAL A 45 11.24 -37.92 25.91
CA VAL A 45 12.25 -37.69 26.96
C VAL A 45 12.44 -38.97 27.80
N CYS A 46 11.36 -39.70 28.07
CA CYS A 46 11.36 -40.85 28.95
C CYS A 46 11.63 -42.17 28.25
N ALA A 47 11.81 -42.18 26.92
CA ALA A 47 12.25 -43.36 26.18
C ALA A 47 13.77 -43.59 26.27
N ASP A 48 14.55 -42.54 26.30
CA ASP A 48 16.00 -42.59 26.40
C ASP A 48 16.52 -42.66 27.84
N THR A 49 15.79 -42.02 28.79
CA THR A 49 16.14 -41.96 30.21
C THR A 49 14.99 -42.47 31.06
N GLU A 50 15.30 -42.96 32.30
CA GLU A 50 14.26 -43.24 33.28
C GLU A 50 13.72 -41.92 33.84
N CYS A 51 12.40 -41.71 33.71
CA CYS A 51 11.68 -40.63 34.28
C CYS A 51 10.97 -41.03 35.58
N SER A 52 10.76 -40.06 36.47
CA SER A 52 9.81 -40.23 37.60
C SER A 52 8.39 -40.26 37.00
N GLY A 53 7.68 -41.34 37.27
CA GLY A 53 6.31 -41.58 36.80
C GLY A 53 5.48 -42.28 37.86
N PHE A 54 4.35 -42.85 37.46
CA PHE A 54 3.41 -43.50 38.34
C PHE A 54 3.12 -44.92 37.80
N ASP A 55 3.07 -45.90 38.72
CA ASP A 55 2.65 -47.26 38.37
C ASP A 55 1.11 -47.42 38.41
N GLU A 56 0.61 -48.60 38.06
CA GLU A 56 -0.83 -48.93 38.04
C GLU A 56 -1.55 -48.70 39.40
N ASN A 57 -0.79 -48.59 40.51
CA ASN A 57 -1.33 -48.33 41.83
C ASN A 57 -1.25 -46.85 42.22
N GLY A 58 -0.71 -45.99 41.34
CA GLY A 58 -0.47 -44.58 41.63
C GLY A 58 0.78 -44.30 42.46
N ASP A 59 1.65 -45.31 42.69
CA ASP A 59 2.90 -45.09 43.39
C ASP A 59 3.96 -44.48 42.50
N ARG A 60 4.74 -43.50 42.98
CA ARG A 60 5.85 -42.92 42.24
C ARG A 60 7.00 -43.92 42.05
N VAL A 61 7.33 -44.16 40.81
CA VAL A 61 8.39 -45.12 40.37
C VAL A 61 9.20 -44.49 39.22
N ASN A 62 10.40 -45.05 38.98
CA ASN A 62 11.14 -44.66 37.78
C ASN A 62 10.73 -45.59 36.61
N ILE A 63 10.27 -45.01 35.55
CA ILE A 63 9.77 -45.70 34.36
C ILE A 63 10.56 -45.24 33.15
N ARG A 64 10.89 -46.19 32.27
CA ARG A 64 11.35 -45.92 30.90
C ARG A 64 10.22 -46.33 29.96
N ARG A 65 9.72 -45.37 29.15
CA ARG A 65 8.72 -45.66 28.14
C ARG A 65 9.29 -46.55 27.03
N GLN A 66 8.45 -47.36 26.44
CA GLN A 66 8.85 -48.13 25.27
C GLN A 66 8.77 -47.24 24.02
N PRO A 67 9.73 -47.32 23.08
CA PRO A 67 9.65 -46.59 21.85
C PRO A 67 8.37 -46.94 21.07
N GLY A 68 7.64 -45.94 20.62
CA GLY A 68 6.42 -46.11 19.83
C GLY A 68 5.11 -45.98 20.62
N ASP A 69 5.16 -45.62 21.91
CA ASP A 69 3.96 -45.21 22.62
C ASP A 69 3.45 -43.90 21.99
N ILE A 70 2.21 -43.92 21.54
CA ILE A 70 1.50 -42.79 20.97
C ILE A 70 1.11 -41.83 22.09
N ASP A 71 0.60 -40.62 21.74
CA ASP A 71 0.01 -39.70 22.68
C ASP A 71 -1.15 -40.32 23.47
N THR A 72 -0.85 -40.82 24.66
CA THR A 72 -1.88 -41.39 25.56
C THR A 72 -2.63 -40.31 26.35
N GLY A 73 -2.17 -39.07 26.32
CA GLY A 73 -2.81 -37.93 26.97
C GLY A 73 -3.78 -37.16 26.07
N GLY A 74 -3.61 -37.31 24.76
CA GLY A 74 -4.44 -36.60 23.74
C GLY A 74 -4.19 -35.09 23.63
N HIS A 75 -3.66 -34.46 24.68
CA HIS A 75 -3.52 -33.01 24.72
C HIS A 75 -2.55 -32.46 23.69
N GLY A 76 -1.39 -33.08 23.46
CA GLY A 76 -0.42 -32.64 22.47
C GLY A 76 -0.92 -32.78 21.04
N THR A 77 -1.78 -33.76 20.73
CA THR A 77 -2.44 -33.88 19.45
C THR A 77 -3.40 -32.73 19.20
N LEU A 78 -4.20 -32.34 20.21
CA LEU A 78 -5.09 -31.16 20.16
C LEU A 78 -4.29 -29.86 19.89
N VAL A 79 -3.19 -29.67 20.62
CA VAL A 79 -2.29 -28.50 20.48
C VAL A 79 -1.65 -28.46 19.08
N SER A 80 -1.14 -29.61 18.59
CA SER A 80 -0.52 -29.71 17.27
C SER A 80 -1.49 -29.40 16.14
N GLY A 81 -2.76 -29.79 16.28
CA GLY A 81 -3.82 -29.47 15.32
C GLY A 81 -4.07 -27.98 15.20
N VAL A 82 -4.15 -27.24 16.32
CA VAL A 82 -4.30 -25.77 16.29
C VAL A 82 -3.14 -25.09 15.55
N ILE A 83 -1.93 -25.62 15.67
CA ILE A 83 -0.75 -25.07 14.99
C ILE A 83 -0.76 -25.42 13.51
N ALA A 84 -0.81 -26.73 13.16
CA ALA A 84 -0.31 -27.24 11.89
C ALA A 84 -1.22 -28.23 11.17
N ALA A 85 -2.50 -28.38 11.60
CA ALA A 85 -3.45 -29.19 10.84
C ALA A 85 -3.42 -28.79 9.36
N ARG A 86 -3.20 -29.75 8.47
CA ARG A 86 -2.99 -29.55 7.03
C ARG A 86 -4.27 -29.09 6.36
N ARG A 87 -4.18 -28.08 5.53
CA ARG A 87 -5.30 -27.64 4.71
C ARG A 87 -5.64 -28.70 3.68
N GLN A 88 -6.83 -29.23 3.75
CA GLN A 88 -7.36 -30.18 2.75
C GLN A 88 -7.80 -29.38 1.51
N ASP A 89 -7.08 -29.50 0.38
CA ASP A 89 -7.38 -28.78 -0.86
C ASP A 89 -8.61 -29.32 -1.62
N ASP A 90 -9.12 -30.47 -1.26
CA ASP A 90 -10.28 -31.09 -1.88
C ASP A 90 -11.59 -30.51 -1.35
N PHE A 91 -11.81 -29.23 -1.58
CA PHE A 91 -13.14 -28.65 -1.59
C PHE A 91 -13.90 -29.22 -2.80
N ASN A 92 -14.14 -30.54 -2.77
CA ASN A 92 -14.99 -31.16 -3.77
C ASN A 92 -16.43 -30.74 -3.44
N SER A 93 -16.95 -29.85 -4.28
CA SER A 93 -18.31 -29.30 -4.19
C SER A 93 -19.45 -30.31 -4.43
N SER A 94 -19.17 -31.59 -4.32
CA SER A 94 -20.21 -32.62 -4.29
C SER A 94 -20.67 -32.84 -2.85
N LEU A 95 -21.73 -32.13 -2.48
CA LEU A 95 -22.44 -32.22 -1.19
C LEU A 95 -23.02 -33.62 -0.86
N ASP A 96 -22.56 -34.68 -1.48
CA ASP A 96 -23.10 -36.02 -1.32
C ASP A 96 -22.12 -37.02 -0.65
N ASP A 97 -20.93 -36.57 -0.24
CA ASP A 97 -20.01 -37.44 0.49
C ASP A 97 -19.84 -36.93 1.94
N ASN A 98 -20.29 -37.73 2.89
CA ASN A 98 -20.18 -37.50 4.34
C ASN A 98 -18.72 -37.64 4.84
N THR A 99 -17.73 -37.36 4.03
CA THR A 99 -16.35 -37.28 4.49
C THR A 99 -16.16 -35.92 5.18
N PRO A 100 -15.71 -35.91 6.44
CA PRO A 100 -15.43 -34.68 7.17
C PRO A 100 -14.37 -33.88 6.40
N ASN A 101 -14.70 -32.64 6.02
CA ASN A 101 -13.67 -31.69 5.59
C ASN A 101 -12.84 -31.37 6.85
N GLY A 102 -11.57 -31.72 6.86
CA GLY A 102 -10.68 -31.51 7.99
C GLY A 102 -10.62 -30.07 8.50
N ILE A 103 -9.90 -29.84 9.59
CA ILE A 103 -9.63 -28.50 10.10
C ILE A 103 -8.38 -27.90 9.45
N GLN A 104 -8.12 -26.63 9.70
CA GLN A 104 -6.88 -25.98 9.27
C GLN A 104 -6.19 -25.34 10.47
N GLY A 105 -4.94 -25.70 10.71
CA GLY A 105 -4.09 -25.05 11.70
C GLY A 105 -3.71 -23.62 11.33
N ALA A 106 -3.27 -22.82 12.29
CA ALA A 106 -2.87 -21.44 12.08
C ALA A 106 -1.71 -21.33 11.07
N ALA A 107 -0.74 -22.21 11.15
CA ALA A 107 0.43 -22.31 10.26
C ALA A 107 0.46 -23.69 9.58
N TYR A 108 -0.53 -23.94 8.75
CA TYR A 108 -0.86 -25.27 8.19
C TYR A 108 0.22 -25.92 7.30
N GLU A 109 1.30 -25.21 6.94
CA GLU A 109 2.48 -25.78 6.26
C GLU A 109 3.73 -25.77 7.13
N SER A 110 3.62 -25.39 8.42
CA SER A 110 4.74 -25.53 9.37
C SER A 110 5.04 -27.00 9.68
N SER A 111 6.22 -27.24 10.21
CA SER A 111 6.64 -28.56 10.68
C SER A 111 6.57 -28.62 12.20
N ILE A 112 6.02 -29.70 12.74
CA ILE A 112 6.00 -29.99 14.15
C ILE A 112 7.19 -30.87 14.52
N LEU A 113 7.97 -30.43 15.48
CA LEU A 113 8.90 -31.27 16.25
C LEU A 113 8.16 -31.66 17.52
N ASP A 114 7.61 -32.86 17.53
CA ASP A 114 6.89 -33.40 18.68
C ASP A 114 7.84 -33.85 19.78
N ILE A 115 7.65 -33.34 21.01
CA ILE A 115 8.47 -33.69 22.16
C ILE A 115 7.58 -34.08 23.33
N ARG A 116 7.48 -35.38 23.57
CA ARG A 116 6.73 -35.89 24.70
C ARG A 116 7.52 -35.74 25.99
N ALA A 117 6.98 -35.00 26.96
CA ALA A 117 7.66 -34.65 28.20
C ALA A 117 6.87 -34.99 29.48
N ASP A 118 5.62 -35.47 29.37
CA ASP A 118 4.81 -35.87 30.51
C ASP A 118 5.45 -36.95 31.34
N SER A 119 5.15 -37.02 32.63
CA SER A 119 5.58 -38.10 33.52
C SER A 119 4.83 -39.39 33.16
N PRO A 120 5.52 -40.52 32.90
CA PRO A 120 4.87 -41.78 32.55
C PRO A 120 3.78 -42.16 33.55
N GLY A 121 2.59 -42.53 33.04
CA GLY A 121 1.44 -42.93 33.86
C GLY A 121 0.77 -41.84 34.65
N SER A 122 1.01 -40.54 34.32
CA SER A 122 0.34 -39.44 34.96
C SER A 122 -0.99 -39.06 34.32
N CYS A 123 -1.12 -39.24 33.02
CA CYS A 123 -2.34 -38.88 32.27
C CYS A 123 -3.47 -39.91 32.53
N GLY A 124 -4.73 -39.43 32.64
CA GLY A 124 -5.92 -40.31 32.70
C GLY A 124 -6.07 -41.12 34.00
N ARG A 125 -5.60 -40.65 35.13
CA ARG A 125 -5.67 -41.38 36.42
C ARG A 125 -7.03 -41.19 37.10
N GLU A 126 -7.75 -42.32 37.34
CA GLU A 126 -9.02 -42.27 38.08
C GLU A 126 -8.83 -41.68 39.51
N GLY A 127 -9.54 -40.58 39.80
CA GLY A 127 -9.76 -40.03 41.16
C GLY A 127 -8.85 -38.92 41.63
N GLU A 128 -7.96 -38.42 40.78
CA GLU A 128 -7.28 -37.13 40.96
C GLU A 128 -7.59 -36.26 39.72
N ASP A 129 -7.35 -34.96 39.76
CA ASP A 129 -7.57 -34.09 38.61
C ASP A 129 -6.93 -34.71 37.36
N ASP A 130 -7.71 -34.84 36.28
CA ASP A 130 -7.35 -35.62 35.03
C ASP A 130 -6.15 -35.03 34.27
N ASP A 131 -5.34 -34.17 34.90
CA ASP A 131 -4.23 -33.46 34.29
C ASP A 131 -2.96 -34.32 34.21
N CYS A 132 -2.29 -34.31 33.08
CA CYS A 132 -0.98 -34.90 32.93
C CYS A 132 0.07 -34.12 33.73
N VAL A 133 0.93 -34.81 34.49
CA VAL A 133 1.98 -34.19 35.30
C VAL A 133 3.27 -34.05 34.53
N TYR A 134 3.88 -32.90 34.54
CA TYR A 134 5.20 -32.65 33.96
C TYR A 134 6.24 -32.49 35.08
N ASN A 135 7.46 -32.91 34.84
CA ASN A 135 8.58 -32.75 35.74
C ASN A 135 9.60 -31.80 35.11
N ASP A 136 10.10 -30.83 35.85
CA ASP A 136 11.02 -29.79 35.35
C ASP A 136 12.24 -30.37 34.65
N ARG A 137 12.80 -31.47 35.15
CA ARG A 137 13.92 -32.13 34.52
C ARG A 137 13.56 -32.64 33.10
N ASN A 138 12.34 -33.17 32.93
CA ASN A 138 11.87 -33.60 31.62
C ASN A 138 11.69 -32.42 30.70
N LEU A 139 11.08 -31.32 31.20
CA LEU A 139 10.88 -30.07 30.45
C LEU A 139 12.22 -29.45 30.03
N VAL A 140 13.20 -29.40 30.95
CA VAL A 140 14.57 -28.92 30.63
C VAL A 140 15.18 -29.75 29.50
N THR A 141 15.10 -31.07 29.60
CA THR A 141 15.62 -31.98 28.53
C THR A 141 14.90 -31.76 27.20
N ALA A 142 13.58 -31.55 27.24
CA ALA A 142 12.76 -31.26 26.07
C ALA A 142 13.15 -29.93 25.40
N ILE A 143 13.34 -28.88 26.20
CA ILE A 143 13.75 -27.54 25.72
C ILE A 143 15.15 -27.61 25.07
N GLU A 144 16.12 -28.24 25.76
CA GLU A 144 17.46 -28.42 25.23
C GLU A 144 17.44 -29.18 23.90
N TYR A 145 16.63 -30.25 23.81
CA TYR A 145 16.46 -31.01 22.58
C TYR A 145 15.83 -30.17 21.47
N ALA A 146 14.79 -29.39 21.76
CA ALA A 146 14.16 -28.49 20.79
C ALA A 146 15.17 -27.52 20.17
N VAL A 147 16.01 -26.91 21.01
CA VAL A 147 17.06 -25.99 20.55
C VAL A 147 18.11 -26.70 19.70
N ASP A 148 18.56 -27.88 20.12
CA ASP A 148 19.56 -28.67 19.40
C ASP A 148 19.06 -29.18 18.03
N GLN A 149 17.75 -29.42 17.89
CA GLN A 149 17.11 -29.78 16.62
C GLN A 149 16.78 -28.58 15.74
N GLY A 150 17.04 -27.35 16.21
CA GLY A 150 16.86 -26.12 15.44
C GLY A 150 15.40 -25.65 15.35
N ALA A 151 14.60 -25.92 16.36
CA ALA A 151 13.28 -25.32 16.47
C ALA A 151 13.39 -23.78 16.47
N THR A 152 12.54 -23.13 15.70
CA THR A 152 12.45 -21.64 15.65
C THR A 152 11.49 -21.10 16.71
N ILE A 153 10.52 -21.93 17.11
CA ILE A 153 9.49 -21.62 18.10
C ILE A 153 9.32 -22.85 18.98
N ILE A 154 9.16 -22.64 20.27
CA ILE A 154 8.75 -23.66 21.25
C ILE A 154 7.35 -23.28 21.75
N ASN A 155 6.40 -24.19 21.67
CA ASN A 155 5.09 -24.08 22.29
C ASN A 155 5.04 -24.96 23.53
N MET A 156 4.71 -24.36 24.68
CA MET A 156 4.52 -25.03 25.96
C MET A 156 3.10 -24.75 26.46
N SER A 157 2.18 -25.62 26.13
CA SER A 157 0.78 -25.57 26.56
C SER A 157 0.61 -26.22 27.94
N LEU A 158 1.40 -25.79 28.91
CA LEU A 158 1.51 -26.36 30.25
C LEU A 158 1.89 -25.31 31.27
N GLY A 159 1.64 -25.59 32.52
CA GLY A 159 2.01 -24.71 33.64
C GLY A 159 1.66 -25.34 34.97
N GLY A 160 2.05 -24.70 36.05
CA GLY A 160 1.77 -25.12 37.41
C GLY A 160 2.02 -24.00 38.42
N ASP A 161 2.01 -24.38 39.72
CA ASP A 161 2.31 -23.45 40.82
C ASP A 161 3.75 -22.96 40.72
N ILE A 162 3.98 -21.69 41.01
CA ILE A 162 5.31 -21.10 41.05
C ILE A 162 6.10 -21.68 42.19
N ASP A 163 7.20 -22.35 41.91
CA ASP A 163 8.11 -22.89 42.91
C ASP A 163 9.40 -22.02 43.08
N SER A 164 10.34 -22.49 43.83
CA SER A 164 11.59 -21.76 44.13
C SER A 164 12.80 -22.29 43.33
N ASP A 165 12.63 -23.31 42.49
CA ASP A 165 13.73 -23.88 41.70
C ASP A 165 13.76 -23.24 40.32
N PRO A 166 14.75 -22.38 40.00
CA PRO A 166 14.79 -21.66 38.72
C PRO A 166 15.33 -22.52 37.55
N THR A 167 15.32 -23.83 37.66
CA THR A 167 15.97 -24.71 36.70
C THR A 167 15.24 -24.69 35.35
N LEU A 168 13.92 -24.71 35.36
CA LEU A 168 13.08 -24.66 34.17
C LEU A 168 13.19 -23.30 33.47
N GLU A 169 13.05 -22.21 34.22
CA GLU A 169 13.15 -20.84 33.65
C GLU A 169 14.55 -20.56 33.09
N ASN A 170 15.60 -21.14 33.71
CA ASN A 170 16.94 -21.00 33.15
C ASN A 170 17.09 -21.70 31.81
N ALA A 171 16.42 -22.85 31.61
CA ALA A 171 16.39 -23.54 30.30
C ALA A 171 15.63 -22.71 29.26
N ILE A 172 14.49 -22.10 29.64
CA ILE A 172 13.72 -21.20 28.76
C ILE A 172 14.56 -19.96 28.39
N ARG A 173 15.23 -19.34 29.35
CA ARG A 173 16.14 -18.21 29.08
C ARG A 173 17.32 -18.63 28.18
N ALA A 174 17.81 -19.85 28.30
CA ALA A 174 18.85 -20.39 27.42
C ALA A 174 18.32 -20.57 25.99
N ALA A 175 17.11 -21.09 25.80
CA ALA A 175 16.45 -21.16 24.50
C ALA A 175 16.24 -19.78 23.88
N ALA A 176 15.75 -18.81 24.66
CA ALA A 176 15.62 -17.42 24.24
C ALA A 176 16.99 -16.82 23.83
N ASN A 177 18.06 -17.09 24.57
CA ASN A 177 19.42 -16.66 24.21
C ASN A 177 19.92 -17.31 22.89
N ALA A 178 19.50 -18.54 22.62
CA ALA A 178 19.82 -19.25 21.35
C ALA A 178 19.02 -18.69 20.15
N GLY A 179 18.06 -17.79 20.37
CA GLY A 179 17.26 -17.18 19.31
C GLY A 179 15.91 -17.84 19.09
N VAL A 180 15.48 -18.73 19.96
CA VAL A 180 14.19 -19.40 19.90
C VAL A 180 13.11 -18.57 20.56
N LEU A 181 11.94 -18.46 19.93
CA LEU A 181 10.73 -17.87 20.51
C LEU A 181 10.03 -18.90 21.38
N VAL A 182 9.61 -18.52 22.57
CA VAL A 182 8.92 -19.43 23.50
C VAL A 182 7.53 -18.89 23.81
N VAL A 183 6.52 -19.69 23.51
CA VAL A 183 5.11 -19.39 23.73
C VAL A 183 4.58 -20.28 24.82
N ILE A 184 4.02 -19.71 25.86
CA ILE A 184 3.60 -20.46 27.05
C ILE A 184 2.17 -20.09 27.43
N SER A 185 1.33 -21.08 27.71
CA SER A 185 -0.03 -20.85 28.21
C SER A 185 0.00 -20.18 29.59
N ALA A 186 -0.91 -19.24 29.83
CA ALA A 186 -0.90 -18.45 31.08
C ALA A 186 -1.39 -19.22 32.31
N GLY A 187 -2.15 -20.30 32.13
CA GLY A 187 -2.81 -21.07 33.19
C GLY A 187 -4.34 -20.92 33.16
N ASN A 188 -5.02 -21.84 33.80
CA ASN A 188 -6.49 -21.97 33.81
C ASN A 188 -7.07 -21.90 35.25
N ASP A 189 -6.37 -21.27 36.17
CA ASP A 189 -6.72 -21.24 37.61
C ASP A 189 -7.66 -20.10 37.98
N GLY A 190 -8.20 -19.40 36.98
CA GLY A 190 -9.04 -18.23 37.19
C GLY A 190 -10.28 -18.52 38.08
N GLU A 191 -10.15 -18.23 39.36
CA GLU A 191 -11.22 -18.36 40.37
C GLU A 191 -11.41 -17.03 41.10
N PRO A 192 -12.65 -16.49 41.15
CA PRO A 192 -12.90 -15.31 41.97
C PRO A 192 -12.83 -15.63 43.47
N ALA A 193 -12.49 -14.64 44.26
CA ALA A 193 -12.59 -14.77 45.74
C ALA A 193 -14.01 -15.17 46.14
N GLY A 194 -14.12 -16.14 47.03
CA GLY A 194 -15.40 -16.72 47.37
C GLY A 194 -15.42 -17.32 48.78
N THR A 195 -16.15 -18.41 48.96
CA THR A 195 -16.17 -19.23 50.14
C THR A 195 -16.15 -20.70 49.75
N ASP A 196 -15.36 -21.49 50.45
CA ASP A 196 -15.33 -22.95 50.26
C ASP A 196 -16.64 -23.62 50.76
N GLU A 197 -16.76 -24.94 50.55
CA GLU A 197 -17.94 -25.71 50.97
C GLU A 197 -18.15 -25.67 52.49
N GLU A 198 -17.12 -25.36 53.27
CA GLU A 198 -17.15 -25.25 54.71
C GLU A 198 -17.47 -23.83 55.19
N GLY A 199 -17.62 -22.86 54.26
CA GLY A 199 -17.97 -21.46 54.50
C GLY A 199 -16.77 -20.57 54.89
N ASN A 200 -15.53 -21.01 54.66
CA ASN A 200 -14.34 -20.19 54.86
C ASN A 200 -14.07 -19.31 53.65
N PRO A 201 -13.58 -18.07 53.83
CA PRO A 201 -13.20 -17.23 52.67
C PRO A 201 -12.07 -17.87 51.85
N THR A 202 -12.23 -17.90 50.51
CA THR A 202 -11.17 -18.25 49.58
C THR A 202 -10.63 -16.98 48.93
N GLU A 203 -9.32 -16.93 48.69
CA GLU A 203 -8.68 -15.87 47.90
C GLU A 203 -8.89 -16.12 46.41
N ALA A 204 -8.84 -15.07 45.61
CA ALA A 204 -8.84 -15.19 44.18
C ALA A 204 -7.58 -15.91 43.69
N LYS A 205 -7.70 -16.66 42.57
CA LYS A 205 -6.57 -17.30 41.94
C LYS A 205 -6.49 -16.86 40.46
N GLY A 206 -5.33 -16.99 39.85
CA GLY A 206 -5.13 -16.63 38.43
C GLY A 206 -4.94 -15.13 38.20
N GLU A 207 -4.53 -14.35 39.20
CA GLU A 207 -4.25 -12.91 39.01
C GLU A 207 -2.97 -12.66 38.18
N ILE A 208 -2.11 -13.66 38.04
CA ILE A 208 -0.86 -13.62 37.26
C ILE A 208 -0.69 -14.93 36.48
N PRO A 209 0.15 -14.97 35.45
CA PRO A 209 0.47 -16.21 34.74
C PRO A 209 1.15 -17.22 35.67
N ASN A 210 0.91 -18.49 35.44
CA ASN A 210 1.54 -19.60 36.15
C ASN A 210 3.03 -19.74 35.81
N GLU A 211 3.74 -20.62 36.52
CA GLU A 211 5.07 -21.10 36.15
C GLU A 211 4.95 -22.00 34.91
N PRO A 212 5.80 -21.85 33.85
CA PRO A 212 6.88 -20.86 33.75
C PRO A 212 6.49 -19.56 33.02
N ALA A 213 5.23 -19.36 32.66
CA ALA A 213 4.77 -18.23 31.84
C ALA A 213 5.03 -16.85 32.49
N TYR A 214 5.09 -16.77 33.82
CA TYR A 214 5.31 -15.49 34.55
C TYR A 214 6.61 -14.79 34.18
N ILE A 215 7.63 -15.51 33.65
CA ILE A 215 8.91 -14.92 33.25
C ILE A 215 8.86 -14.13 31.93
N ALA A 216 7.75 -14.13 31.24
CA ALA A 216 7.61 -13.46 29.94
C ALA A 216 8.00 -11.97 29.98
N GLY A 217 7.66 -11.26 31.08
CA GLY A 217 8.01 -9.85 31.27
C GLY A 217 9.43 -9.57 31.73
N GLU A 218 10.26 -10.58 31.97
CA GLU A 218 11.61 -10.40 32.46
C GLU A 218 12.60 -9.96 31.36
N ALA A 219 13.51 -9.05 31.72
CA ALA A 219 14.57 -8.61 30.79
C ALA A 219 15.48 -9.77 30.33
N SER A 220 15.63 -10.81 31.17
CA SER A 220 16.41 -12.03 30.87
C SER A 220 15.79 -12.90 29.79
N SER A 221 14.49 -12.72 29.50
CA SER A 221 13.75 -13.38 28.43
C SER A 221 13.95 -12.72 27.06
N LEU A 222 14.69 -11.61 26.97
CA LEU A 222 15.12 -10.91 25.77
C LEU A 222 13.99 -10.51 24.81
N GLY A 223 12.74 -10.41 25.29
CA GLY A 223 11.58 -10.17 24.45
C GLY A 223 11.24 -11.34 23.52
N ARG A 224 11.61 -12.57 23.89
CA ARG A 224 11.40 -13.80 23.11
C ARG A 224 10.48 -14.81 23.78
N VAL A 225 9.97 -14.49 24.96
CA VAL A 225 9.02 -15.30 25.71
C VAL A 225 7.71 -14.54 25.82
N VAL A 226 6.59 -15.21 25.59
CA VAL A 226 5.24 -14.64 25.68
C VAL A 226 4.33 -15.57 26.49
N ALA A 227 3.56 -14.99 27.40
CA ALA A 227 2.46 -15.65 28.08
C ALA A 227 1.16 -15.43 27.31
N VAL A 228 0.32 -16.47 27.19
CA VAL A 228 -0.90 -16.41 26.38
C VAL A 228 -2.13 -16.76 27.19
N GLY A 229 -3.06 -15.79 27.30
CA GLY A 229 -4.38 -15.98 27.87
C GLY A 229 -5.43 -16.32 26.85
N ALA A 230 -6.60 -16.75 27.30
CA ALA A 230 -7.69 -17.26 26.48
C ALA A 230 -8.84 -16.26 26.37
N VAL A 231 -9.44 -16.20 25.16
CA VAL A 231 -10.75 -15.59 24.92
C VAL A 231 -11.75 -16.59 24.36
N ASP A 232 -13.04 -16.33 24.60
CA ASP A 232 -14.17 -17.06 24.06
C ASP A 232 -14.40 -16.74 22.56
N PRO A 233 -15.37 -17.41 21.88
CA PRO A 233 -15.70 -17.14 20.47
C PRO A 233 -16.19 -15.71 20.18
N ASP A 234 -16.69 -15.00 21.18
CA ASP A 234 -17.13 -13.61 21.07
C ASP A 234 -15.98 -12.61 21.34
N GLY A 235 -14.77 -13.12 21.62
CA GLY A 235 -13.56 -12.33 21.93
C GLY A 235 -13.52 -11.78 23.35
N LYS A 236 -14.36 -12.31 24.25
CA LYS A 236 -14.36 -11.94 25.66
C LYS A 236 -13.33 -12.79 26.41
N LEU A 237 -12.63 -12.17 27.36
CA LEU A 237 -11.67 -12.86 28.22
C LEU A 237 -12.35 -14.01 28.98
N SER A 238 -11.85 -15.23 28.83
CA SER A 238 -12.41 -16.43 29.46
C SER A 238 -12.24 -16.37 30.99
N ASP A 239 -13.27 -16.79 31.71
CA ASP A 239 -13.30 -16.70 33.17
C ASP A 239 -12.16 -17.51 33.81
N PHE A 240 -11.85 -18.68 33.26
CA PHE A 240 -10.78 -19.57 33.73
C PHE A 240 -9.37 -19.05 33.46
N SER A 241 -9.18 -18.18 32.45
CA SER A 241 -7.85 -17.74 32.02
C SER A 241 -7.15 -16.97 33.11
N ASN A 242 -5.90 -17.30 33.44
CA ASN A 242 -5.08 -16.45 34.29
C ASN A 242 -4.87 -15.08 33.62
N ARG A 243 -4.78 -14.04 34.42
CA ARG A 243 -4.61 -12.65 34.00
C ARG A 243 -3.13 -12.32 33.81
N ALA A 244 -2.89 -11.17 33.16
CA ALA A 244 -1.55 -10.75 32.76
C ALA A 244 -0.64 -10.43 33.95
N GLY A 245 -1.20 -9.86 35.02
CA GLY A 245 -0.41 -9.30 36.10
C GLY A 245 0.49 -8.14 35.68
N THR A 246 0.91 -7.31 36.60
CA THR A 246 1.71 -6.10 36.29
C THR A 246 3.12 -6.41 35.79
N ALA A 247 3.69 -7.55 36.13
CA ALA A 247 5.05 -7.92 35.74
C ALA A 247 5.12 -8.42 34.29
N SER A 248 4.12 -9.17 33.83
CA SER A 248 4.10 -9.84 32.53
C SER A 248 3.27 -9.10 31.47
N GLN A 249 2.48 -8.08 31.83
CA GLN A 249 1.50 -7.42 30.99
C GLN A 249 2.01 -6.97 29.60
N SER A 250 3.28 -6.58 29.50
CA SER A 250 3.88 -6.15 28.24
C SER A 250 4.23 -7.30 27.28
N TYR A 251 4.24 -8.53 27.78
CA TYR A 251 4.52 -9.75 27.05
C TYR A 251 3.42 -10.81 27.29
N TYR A 252 2.22 -10.33 27.53
CA TYR A 252 1.04 -11.14 27.66
C TYR A 252 0.05 -10.80 26.53
N LEU A 253 -0.42 -11.82 25.81
CA LEU A 253 -1.26 -11.68 24.64
C LEU A 253 -2.48 -12.60 24.78
N LEU A 254 -3.66 -12.12 24.43
CA LEU A 254 -4.87 -12.91 24.37
C LEU A 254 -5.01 -13.58 22.99
N ALA A 255 -5.48 -14.83 22.98
CA ALA A 255 -5.83 -15.54 21.75
C ALA A 255 -7.05 -16.43 21.97
N PRO A 256 -7.71 -16.95 20.90
CA PRO A 256 -8.85 -17.86 21.06
C PRO A 256 -8.43 -19.12 21.82
N GLY A 257 -9.09 -19.38 22.96
CA GLY A 257 -8.80 -20.53 23.80
C GLY A 257 -10.05 -21.19 24.38
N GLU A 258 -11.26 -20.77 23.95
CA GLU A 258 -12.50 -21.41 24.36
C GLU A 258 -13.36 -21.74 23.13
N GLY A 259 -13.95 -22.93 23.13
CA GLY A 259 -14.74 -23.40 22.00
C GLY A 259 -13.92 -23.66 20.74
N VAL A 260 -12.62 -23.91 20.89
CA VAL A 260 -11.71 -24.23 19.78
C VAL A 260 -11.99 -25.67 19.32
N ILE A 261 -12.00 -25.89 18.01
CA ILE A 261 -12.10 -27.24 17.42
C ILE A 261 -10.69 -27.63 16.97
N SER A 262 -10.21 -28.81 17.38
CA SER A 262 -8.91 -29.35 17.02
C SER A 262 -8.92 -30.86 16.80
N THR A 263 -7.81 -31.37 16.24
CA THR A 263 -7.55 -32.81 16.03
C THR A 263 -7.40 -33.51 17.37
N GLY A 264 -7.95 -34.70 17.50
CA GLY A 264 -7.70 -35.56 18.65
C GLY A 264 -7.08 -36.89 18.23
N PRO A 265 -6.50 -37.65 19.16
CA PRO A 265 -5.94 -38.97 18.84
C PRO A 265 -7.05 -39.99 18.54
N ASP A 266 -6.72 -40.96 17.69
CA ASP A 266 -7.61 -42.09 17.39
C ASP A 266 -7.87 -42.96 18.64
N ASP A 267 -9.11 -43.43 18.75
CA ASP A 267 -9.61 -44.47 19.67
C ASP A 267 -8.94 -44.67 21.06
N ASP A 268 -9.75 -44.72 22.10
CA ASP A 268 -9.44 -45.12 23.48
C ASP A 268 -8.76 -44.09 24.38
N VAL A 269 -8.79 -42.79 24.07
CA VAL A 269 -8.06 -41.82 24.85
C VAL A 269 -8.93 -41.02 25.84
N ALA A 270 -8.27 -40.70 26.86
CA ALA A 270 -8.45 -40.09 28.13
C ALA A 270 -9.35 -38.83 28.26
N PHE A 271 -10.17 -38.48 27.27
CA PHE A 271 -11.15 -37.40 27.40
C PHE A 271 -12.58 -37.86 27.14
N PRO A 272 -13.10 -38.83 27.93
CA PRO A 272 -14.47 -39.36 27.71
C PRO A 272 -15.57 -38.31 27.86
N ASP A 273 -15.27 -37.17 28.45
CA ASP A 273 -16.20 -36.09 28.74
C ASP A 273 -16.11 -34.91 27.75
N LEU A 274 -15.14 -34.90 26.84
CA LEU A 274 -15.10 -33.86 25.81
C LEU A 274 -16.11 -34.14 24.69
N PRO A 275 -16.89 -33.13 24.25
CA PRO A 275 -17.78 -33.33 23.14
C PRO A 275 -17.00 -33.52 21.84
N THR A 276 -17.09 -34.71 21.21
CA THR A 276 -16.58 -34.99 19.87
C THR A 276 -17.37 -34.22 18.84
N CYS A 277 -16.69 -33.70 17.81
CA CYS A 277 -17.30 -32.89 16.75
C CYS A 277 -17.12 -33.56 15.40
N ALA A 278 -18.20 -34.04 14.77
CA ALA A 278 -18.16 -34.33 13.35
C ALA A 278 -17.98 -33.02 12.56
N VAL A 279 -17.04 -33.00 11.61
CA VAL A 279 -16.80 -31.82 10.76
C VAL A 279 -18.04 -31.55 9.90
N GLY A 280 -18.66 -30.40 10.11
CA GLY A 280 -19.88 -29.96 9.40
C GLY A 280 -21.14 -29.80 10.26
N GLU A 281 -21.14 -30.24 11.51
CA GLU A 281 -22.25 -30.02 12.46
C GLU A 281 -21.80 -29.09 13.59
N PHE A 282 -22.05 -27.80 13.44
CA PHE A 282 -21.68 -26.78 14.42
C PHE A 282 -22.64 -26.68 15.63
N GLU A 283 -23.67 -27.46 15.70
CA GLU A 283 -24.63 -27.55 16.83
C GLU A 283 -24.51 -28.92 17.53
N GLY A 284 -23.60 -29.03 18.49
CA GLY A 284 -23.53 -30.17 19.41
C GLY A 284 -22.84 -31.38 18.82
N CYS A 285 -21.54 -31.42 18.97
CA CYS A 285 -20.72 -32.53 18.60
C CYS A 285 -21.13 -33.81 19.36
N ASN A 286 -21.50 -34.85 18.69
CA ASN A 286 -21.78 -36.18 19.22
C ASN A 286 -21.70 -37.20 18.09
N ASP A 287 -20.56 -37.89 17.95
CA ASP A 287 -20.51 -39.28 17.56
C ASP A 287 -19.06 -39.84 17.61
N ALA A 288 -18.87 -40.90 18.34
CA ALA A 288 -17.61 -41.51 18.73
C ALA A 288 -17.11 -42.64 17.79
N ASP A 289 -17.41 -42.63 16.51
CA ASP A 289 -17.18 -43.74 15.63
C ASP A 289 -16.43 -43.45 14.31
N SER A 290 -15.66 -42.37 14.18
CA SER A 290 -14.96 -42.02 12.92
C SER A 290 -13.45 -41.90 13.08
N GLU A 291 -12.69 -42.54 12.18
CA GLU A 291 -11.24 -42.34 12.03
C GLU A 291 -10.96 -40.81 11.91
N GLY A 292 -10.14 -40.24 12.82
CA GLY A 292 -9.80 -38.83 12.89
C GLY A 292 -10.77 -38.02 13.71
N ASP A 293 -10.73 -38.18 15.01
CA ASP A 293 -11.61 -37.48 15.93
C ASP A 293 -11.28 -35.98 16.07
N TYR A 294 -12.30 -35.14 16.13
CA TYR A 294 -12.18 -33.71 16.40
C TYR A 294 -12.92 -33.38 17.70
N TYR A 295 -12.30 -32.53 18.52
CA TYR A 295 -12.83 -32.17 19.82
C TYR A 295 -13.05 -30.66 19.92
N ARG A 296 -14.10 -30.26 20.63
CA ARG A 296 -14.31 -28.89 21.04
C ARG A 296 -13.72 -28.70 22.45
N ILE A 297 -12.72 -27.84 22.54
CA ILE A 297 -11.85 -27.71 23.69
C ILE A 297 -11.82 -26.29 24.23
N ALA A 298 -11.42 -26.16 25.52
CA ALA A 298 -11.21 -24.88 26.17
C ALA A 298 -9.95 -24.97 27.06
N GLY A 299 -9.19 -23.87 27.12
CA GLY A 299 -7.98 -23.73 27.90
C GLY A 299 -7.00 -22.74 27.25
N THR A 300 -6.18 -22.09 28.07
CA THR A 300 -5.04 -21.28 27.60
C THR A 300 -4.05 -22.14 26.81
N SER A 301 -4.04 -23.44 27.03
CA SER A 301 -3.30 -24.45 26.26
C SER A 301 -3.61 -24.42 24.76
N PHE A 302 -4.82 -23.99 24.39
CA PHE A 302 -5.25 -23.90 22.99
C PHE A 302 -5.16 -22.47 22.43
N ALA A 303 -4.96 -21.47 23.30
CA ALA A 303 -4.64 -20.11 22.91
C ALA A 303 -3.15 -19.95 22.51
N ALA A 304 -2.24 -20.57 23.26
CA ALA A 304 -0.80 -20.53 22.99
C ALA A 304 -0.43 -20.99 21.56
N PRO A 305 -0.95 -22.11 21.03
CA PRO A 305 -0.62 -22.58 19.68
C PRO A 305 -1.09 -21.62 18.56
N TYR A 306 -2.13 -20.82 18.74
CA TYR A 306 -2.47 -19.74 17.80
C TYR A 306 -1.37 -18.69 17.71
N VAL A 307 -0.77 -18.32 18.83
CA VAL A 307 0.35 -17.37 18.86
C VAL A 307 1.61 -17.99 18.25
N ALA A 308 1.91 -19.25 18.55
CA ALA A 308 3.03 -19.98 17.96
C ALA A 308 2.90 -20.08 16.44
N GLY A 309 1.72 -20.45 15.93
CA GLY A 309 1.41 -20.45 14.51
C GLY A 309 1.52 -19.06 13.87
N SER A 310 1.05 -18.02 14.56
CA SER A 310 1.13 -16.63 14.08
C SER A 310 2.57 -16.14 13.94
N LEU A 311 3.44 -16.51 14.87
CA LEU A 311 4.89 -16.24 14.76
C LEU A 311 5.50 -16.97 13.55
N ALA A 312 5.10 -18.21 13.33
CA ALA A 312 5.55 -18.99 12.16
C ALA A 312 5.12 -18.33 10.84
N LEU A 313 3.89 -17.81 10.76
CA LEU A 313 3.41 -17.06 9.60
C LEU A 313 4.24 -15.79 9.35
N LEU A 314 4.61 -15.03 10.40
CA LEU A 314 5.46 -13.84 10.27
C LEU A 314 6.88 -14.20 9.80
N LEU A 315 7.47 -15.25 10.37
CA LEU A 315 8.82 -15.71 9.99
C LEU A 315 8.88 -16.31 8.58
N ASP A 316 7.77 -16.82 8.07
CA ASP A 316 7.61 -17.27 6.68
C ASP A 316 7.49 -16.08 5.72
N ALA A 317 6.54 -15.18 5.97
CA ALA A 317 6.30 -14.02 5.11
C ALA A 317 7.48 -13.02 5.08
N PHE A 318 8.18 -12.88 6.20
CA PHE A 318 9.28 -11.92 6.36
C PHE A 318 10.57 -12.62 6.82
N PRO A 319 11.29 -13.31 5.92
CA PRO A 319 12.45 -14.13 6.28
C PRO A 319 13.59 -13.37 6.96
N ASN A 320 13.67 -12.05 6.80
CA ASN A 320 14.62 -11.19 7.50
C ASN A 320 14.40 -11.17 9.02
N LEU A 321 13.19 -11.45 9.50
CA LEU A 321 12.89 -11.54 10.94
C LEU A 321 13.51 -12.78 11.61
N ARG A 322 13.93 -13.79 10.85
CA ARG A 322 14.58 -14.98 11.39
C ARG A 322 15.91 -14.68 12.09
N SER A 323 16.57 -13.60 11.71
CA SER A 323 17.80 -13.13 12.38
C SER A 323 17.51 -12.25 13.60
N GLN A 324 16.28 -11.82 13.79
CA GLN A 324 15.81 -10.97 14.88
C GLN A 324 14.43 -11.45 15.35
N PRO A 325 14.31 -12.67 15.90
CA PRO A 325 13.03 -13.29 16.19
C PRO A 325 12.20 -12.49 17.21
N GLU A 326 12.83 -11.76 18.14
CA GLU A 326 12.16 -10.86 19.07
C GLU A 326 11.35 -9.77 18.37
N VAL A 327 11.75 -9.38 17.16
CA VAL A 327 10.99 -8.39 16.35
C VAL A 327 9.67 -9.01 15.86
N ALA A 328 9.65 -10.30 15.52
CA ALA A 328 8.40 -10.97 15.15
C ALA A 328 7.40 -11.00 16.30
N LEU A 329 7.87 -11.31 17.53
CA LEU A 329 7.02 -11.23 18.72
C LEU A 329 6.58 -9.79 19.00
N GLN A 330 7.49 -8.82 18.92
CA GLN A 330 7.17 -7.41 19.10
C GLN A 330 6.10 -6.91 18.13
N ILE A 331 6.09 -7.41 16.89
CA ILE A 331 5.04 -7.08 15.91
C ILE A 331 3.68 -7.55 16.42
N LEU A 332 3.55 -8.80 16.91
CA LEU A 332 2.29 -9.30 17.44
C LEU A 332 1.82 -8.47 18.64
N LEU A 333 2.75 -8.12 19.53
CA LEU A 333 2.44 -7.32 20.73
C LEU A 333 2.02 -5.88 20.38
N ASP A 334 2.73 -5.22 19.45
CA ASP A 334 2.45 -3.84 19.04
C ASP A 334 1.17 -3.69 18.19
N THR A 335 0.70 -4.77 17.58
CA THR A 335 -0.46 -4.79 16.67
C THR A 335 -1.66 -5.50 17.25
N ALA A 336 -1.58 -5.97 18.49
CA ALA A 336 -2.71 -6.54 19.18
C ALA A 336 -3.90 -5.55 19.23
N THR A 337 -5.10 -6.09 19.14
CA THR A 337 -6.31 -5.28 19.35
C THR A 337 -6.47 -5.05 20.85
N ASP A 338 -6.49 -3.79 21.23
CA ASP A 338 -6.69 -3.39 22.63
C ASP A 338 -8.00 -3.97 23.19
N TYR A 339 -7.91 -4.71 24.29
CA TYR A 339 -9.06 -5.30 24.94
C TYR A 339 -9.55 -4.36 26.04
N VAL A 340 -10.71 -3.75 25.84
CA VAL A 340 -11.28 -2.77 26.77
C VAL A 340 -12.62 -3.28 27.31
N ASP A 341 -12.67 -3.53 28.64
CA ASP A 341 -13.90 -3.84 29.34
C ASP A 341 -14.02 -2.96 30.60
N SER A 342 -15.07 -2.17 30.67
CA SER A 342 -15.36 -1.32 31.82
C SER A 342 -15.98 -2.08 33.01
N THR A 343 -16.30 -3.35 32.83
CA THR A 343 -16.75 -4.23 33.92
C THR A 343 -15.54 -4.65 34.74
N PRO A 344 -15.54 -4.51 36.07
CA PRO A 344 -14.47 -5.05 36.87
C PRO A 344 -14.29 -6.56 36.64
N ASP A 345 -13.07 -6.97 36.37
CA ASP A 345 -12.70 -8.37 36.20
C ASP A 345 -13.03 -9.19 37.45
N ILE A 346 -13.57 -10.38 37.27
CA ILE A 346 -14.07 -11.21 38.37
C ILE A 346 -12.96 -11.71 39.30
N ILE A 347 -11.71 -11.75 38.85
CA ILE A 347 -10.55 -12.26 39.58
C ILE A 347 -9.82 -11.10 40.28
N THR A 348 -9.38 -10.11 39.47
CA THR A 348 -8.55 -9.01 39.97
C THR A 348 -9.36 -7.88 40.58
N GLY A 349 -10.63 -7.73 40.23
CA GLY A 349 -11.46 -6.59 40.57
C GLY A 349 -11.08 -5.30 39.82
N GLU A 350 -10.07 -5.34 38.97
CA GLU A 350 -9.62 -4.23 38.11
C GLU A 350 -10.41 -4.20 36.79
N VAL A 351 -10.35 -3.11 36.06
CA VAL A 351 -10.94 -3.03 34.72
C VAL A 351 -9.87 -3.17 33.65
N ALA A 352 -10.18 -3.86 32.57
CA ALA A 352 -9.33 -3.84 31.38
C ALA A 352 -9.45 -2.46 30.71
N GLY A 353 -8.41 -1.65 30.84
CA GLY A 353 -8.37 -0.26 30.43
C GLY A 353 -7.98 -0.09 28.96
N VAL A 354 -7.71 1.18 28.56
CA VAL A 354 -7.13 1.47 27.26
C VAL A 354 -5.62 1.32 27.31
N GLY A 355 -5.06 0.53 26.42
CA GLY A 355 -3.63 0.20 26.37
C GLY A 355 -3.29 -1.00 27.24
N THR A 356 -2.00 -1.25 27.44
CA THR A 356 -1.51 -2.40 28.20
C THR A 356 -1.92 -2.32 29.67
N ASP A 357 -2.53 -3.36 30.20
CA ASP A 357 -3.00 -3.44 31.58
C ASP A 357 -2.77 -4.83 32.23
N SER A 358 -2.98 -4.91 33.55
CA SER A 358 -2.75 -6.10 34.36
C SER A 358 -3.79 -7.21 34.15
N VAL A 359 -4.91 -6.94 33.50
CA VAL A 359 -5.99 -7.90 33.24
C VAL A 359 -5.76 -8.62 31.91
N SER A 360 -5.60 -7.86 30.84
CA SER A 360 -5.61 -8.34 29.46
C SER A 360 -4.25 -8.24 28.73
N GLY A 361 -3.23 -7.73 29.40
CA GLY A 361 -1.92 -7.53 28.79
C GLY A 361 -1.94 -6.49 27.68
N VAL A 362 -1.41 -6.84 26.50
CA VAL A 362 -1.42 -5.95 25.35
C VAL A 362 -2.71 -6.06 24.50
N GLY A 363 -3.57 -7.03 24.83
CA GLY A 363 -4.85 -7.26 24.14
C GLY A 363 -4.87 -8.53 23.29
N LEU A 364 -5.80 -8.57 22.32
CA LEU A 364 -6.10 -9.73 21.50
C LEU A 364 -5.23 -9.78 20.24
N LEU A 365 -4.68 -10.95 19.96
CA LEU A 365 -3.91 -11.27 18.72
C LEU A 365 -4.65 -10.79 17.46
N ASN A 366 -3.94 -10.01 16.62
CA ASN A 366 -4.50 -9.44 15.41
C ASN A 366 -3.53 -9.56 14.22
N LEU A 367 -3.69 -10.60 13.43
CA LEU A 367 -2.88 -10.83 12.23
C LEU A 367 -3.21 -9.87 11.09
N GLU A 368 -4.42 -9.32 11.05
CA GLU A 368 -4.75 -8.32 10.04
C GLU A 368 -3.84 -7.10 10.17
N GLU A 369 -3.66 -6.56 11.38
CA GLU A 369 -2.77 -5.43 11.63
C GLU A 369 -1.29 -5.87 11.63
N ALA A 370 -0.97 -7.06 12.12
CA ALA A 370 0.41 -7.56 12.14
C ALA A 370 1.02 -7.68 10.74
N PHE A 371 0.22 -8.02 9.73
CA PHE A 371 0.65 -8.15 8.34
C PHE A 371 0.52 -6.87 7.52
N ARG A 372 0.01 -5.78 8.09
CA ARG A 372 0.05 -4.45 7.49
C ARG A 372 1.38 -3.75 7.77
N PRO A 373 1.84 -2.84 6.89
CA PRO A 373 3.03 -2.06 7.14
C PRO A 373 2.82 -1.11 8.32
N GLN A 374 3.77 -1.09 9.26
CA GLN A 374 3.70 -0.34 10.50
C GLN A 374 4.60 0.90 10.47
N GLY A 375 4.10 2.02 11.02
CA GLY A 375 4.85 3.25 11.16
C GLY A 375 4.97 4.05 9.86
N GLN A 376 5.98 4.90 9.77
CA GLN A 376 6.19 5.78 8.63
C GLN A 376 6.72 4.98 7.44
N GLN A 377 6.04 5.07 6.31
CA GLN A 377 6.35 4.36 5.08
C GLN A 377 7.08 5.30 4.12
N ASN A 378 8.28 4.94 3.70
CA ASN A 378 9.09 5.74 2.79
C ASN A 378 9.61 4.89 1.62
N LEU A 379 9.53 5.45 0.41
CA LEU A 379 10.27 4.96 -0.76
C LEU A 379 11.66 5.58 -0.76
N ASP A 380 12.68 4.76 -0.90
CA ASP A 380 14.08 5.18 -0.94
C ASP A 380 14.59 5.19 -2.39
N PHE A 381 14.72 6.37 -2.99
CA PHE A 381 15.28 6.57 -4.33
C PHE A 381 16.80 6.90 -4.31
N GLY A 382 17.50 6.51 -3.25
CA GLY A 382 18.95 6.68 -3.13
C GLY A 382 19.34 8.00 -2.47
N SER A 383 19.18 9.11 -3.12
CA SER A 383 19.49 10.44 -2.55
C SER A 383 18.35 10.99 -1.69
N GLU A 384 17.13 10.51 -1.90
CA GLU A 384 15.94 10.98 -1.20
C GLU A 384 15.05 9.85 -0.70
N LYS A 385 14.47 10.05 0.49
CA LYS A 385 13.40 9.23 1.03
C LYS A 385 12.09 9.99 0.87
N VAL A 386 11.19 9.45 0.06
CA VAL A 386 9.89 10.04 -0.20
C VAL A 386 8.84 9.33 0.64
N SER A 387 8.14 10.08 1.49
CA SER A 387 7.00 9.53 2.24
C SER A 387 5.92 9.04 1.28
N LEU A 388 5.38 7.85 1.51
CA LEU A 388 4.29 7.31 0.68
C LEU A 388 3.02 8.18 0.70
N ILE A 389 2.78 8.91 1.80
CA ILE A 389 1.67 9.87 1.90
C ILE A 389 1.89 11.04 0.92
N ASP A 390 3.15 11.41 0.67
CA ASP A 390 3.54 12.49 -0.23
C ASP A 390 3.98 11.98 -1.61
N ALA A 391 4.11 10.66 -1.77
CA ALA A 391 4.53 10.02 -3.01
C ALA A 391 3.40 9.93 -4.04
N VAL A 392 2.55 10.94 -4.10
CA VAL A 392 1.59 11.08 -5.19
C VAL A 392 2.39 11.27 -6.46
N ALA A 393 2.42 10.27 -7.33
CA ALA A 393 3.05 10.39 -8.63
C ALA A 393 2.38 11.57 -9.36
N PRO A 394 3.17 12.54 -9.83
CA PRO A 394 2.59 13.67 -10.55
C PRO A 394 1.90 13.14 -11.80
N SER A 395 0.64 13.46 -11.93
CA SER A 395 -0.16 13.17 -13.10
C SER A 395 -0.66 14.47 -13.70
N GLY A 396 -1.08 14.41 -14.93
CA GLY A 396 -1.59 15.56 -15.66
C GLY A 396 -0.61 16.06 -16.73
N GLY A 397 -1.02 17.11 -17.44
CA GLY A 397 -0.27 17.61 -18.59
C GLY A 397 -0.07 16.51 -19.65
N ALA A 398 1.08 16.53 -20.30
CA ALA A 398 1.40 15.61 -21.40
C ALA A 398 1.55 14.14 -21.00
N PHE A 399 1.83 13.88 -19.71
CA PHE A 399 2.12 12.53 -19.20
C PHE A 399 0.91 11.81 -18.60
N GLY A 400 -0.19 12.54 -18.31
CA GLY A 400 -1.42 11.96 -17.79
C GLY A 400 -1.22 11.05 -16.58
N ASP A 401 -1.71 9.83 -16.67
CA ASP A 401 -1.65 8.77 -15.67
C ASP A 401 -0.46 7.79 -15.85
N TRP A 402 0.62 8.24 -16.47
CA TRP A 402 1.79 7.40 -16.81
C TRP A 402 2.26 6.50 -15.65
N ALA A 403 2.22 7.01 -14.42
CA ALA A 403 2.73 6.31 -13.26
C ALA A 403 1.95 5.03 -12.96
N SER A 404 0.62 5.09 -12.95
CA SER A 404 -0.23 3.92 -12.81
C SER A 404 -0.23 3.06 -14.07
N ASN A 405 -0.29 3.69 -15.25
CA ASN A 405 -0.35 2.99 -16.53
C ASN A 405 0.91 2.16 -16.83
N SER A 406 2.09 2.61 -16.41
CA SER A 406 3.35 1.90 -16.66
C SER A 406 3.49 0.58 -15.88
N GLY A 407 2.78 0.42 -14.76
CA GLY A 407 2.95 -0.69 -13.82
C GLY A 407 4.35 -0.80 -13.20
N ALA A 408 5.24 0.15 -13.47
CA ALA A 408 6.62 0.13 -12.98
C ALA A 408 6.69 0.30 -11.47
N PHE A 409 5.83 1.12 -10.91
CA PHE A 409 5.78 1.37 -9.48
C PHE A 409 5.26 0.18 -8.68
N ASN A 410 4.48 -0.72 -9.29
CA ASN A 410 4.03 -1.96 -8.66
C ASN A 410 5.17 -2.96 -8.38
N LYS A 411 6.38 -2.68 -8.86
CA LYS A 411 7.59 -3.47 -8.60
C LYS A 411 8.42 -2.90 -7.45
N LEU A 412 8.07 -1.73 -6.96
CA LEU A 412 8.81 -1.08 -5.89
C LEU A 412 8.47 -1.71 -4.54
N VAL A 413 9.47 -1.76 -3.67
CA VAL A 413 9.34 -2.24 -2.30
C VAL A 413 9.72 -1.11 -1.36
N PHE A 414 8.92 -0.90 -0.33
CA PHE A 414 9.26 -0.02 0.78
C PHE A 414 9.42 -0.81 2.07
N GLN A 415 10.11 -0.27 3.03
CA GLN A 415 10.25 -0.86 4.36
C GLN A 415 9.38 -0.13 5.39
N ASP A 416 8.82 -0.91 6.31
CA ASP A 416 8.13 -0.38 7.48
C ASP A 416 9.09 -0.13 8.67
N LYS A 417 8.55 0.26 9.85
CA LYS A 417 9.36 0.50 11.06
C LYS A 417 10.15 -0.72 11.52
N TYR A 418 9.72 -1.93 11.16
CA TYR A 418 10.39 -3.19 11.48
C TYR A 418 11.30 -3.71 10.36
N GLN A 419 11.56 -2.88 9.34
CA GLN A 419 12.38 -3.20 8.18
C GLN A 419 11.84 -4.37 7.33
N ARG A 420 10.52 -4.63 7.43
CA ARG A 420 9.84 -5.59 6.56
C ARG A 420 9.61 -4.97 5.19
N GLY A 421 9.76 -5.77 4.14
CA GLY A 421 9.52 -5.32 2.76
C GLY A 421 8.06 -5.46 2.36
N PHE A 422 7.46 -4.39 1.87
CA PHE A 422 6.10 -4.38 1.32
C PHE A 422 6.11 -3.87 -0.11
N GLN A 423 5.33 -4.53 -0.96
CA GLN A 423 5.17 -4.09 -2.33
C GLN A 423 4.34 -2.80 -2.38
N PHE A 424 4.82 -1.82 -3.15
CA PHE A 424 4.10 -0.58 -3.39
C PHE A 424 2.97 -0.80 -4.39
N ASN A 425 1.78 -0.27 -4.09
CA ASN A 425 0.65 -0.26 -5.02
C ASN A 425 0.41 1.17 -5.52
N ALA A 426 0.82 1.44 -6.75
CA ALA A 426 0.64 2.74 -7.38
C ALA A 426 -0.83 3.13 -7.56
N ASP A 427 -1.72 2.16 -7.76
CA ASP A 427 -3.14 2.44 -7.98
C ASP A 427 -3.82 2.99 -6.72
N ALA A 428 -3.38 2.56 -5.55
CA ALA A 428 -3.90 3.08 -4.27
C ALA A 428 -3.51 4.55 -4.03
N VAL A 429 -2.40 4.99 -4.64
CA VAL A 429 -1.87 6.35 -4.50
C VAL A 429 -2.31 7.25 -5.67
N ALA A 430 -2.53 6.67 -6.85
CA ALA A 430 -2.96 7.38 -8.07
C ALA A 430 -4.42 7.88 -8.01
N ALA A 431 -5.24 7.34 -7.12
CA ALA A 431 -6.69 7.62 -7.07
C ALA A 431 -7.06 9.06 -6.64
N ALA A 432 -6.09 9.91 -6.32
CA ALA A 432 -6.32 11.23 -5.72
C ALA A 432 -5.92 12.43 -6.61
N PHE A 433 -5.77 12.27 -7.93
CA PHE A 433 -5.40 13.40 -8.79
C PHE A 433 -6.61 14.29 -9.09
N PRO A 434 -6.60 15.57 -8.65
CA PRO A 434 -7.59 16.50 -9.14
C PRO A 434 -7.33 16.72 -10.64
N THR A 435 -8.23 16.26 -11.47
CA THR A 435 -8.31 16.76 -12.86
C THR A 435 -8.52 18.26 -12.78
N ASP A 436 -7.63 19.05 -13.36
CA ASP A 436 -7.85 20.49 -13.50
C ASP A 436 -9.22 20.68 -14.14
N ALA A 437 -10.15 21.22 -13.34
CA ALA A 437 -11.51 21.40 -13.82
C ALA A 437 -11.46 22.29 -15.08
N LEU A 438 -12.22 21.92 -16.10
CA LEU A 438 -12.35 22.69 -17.34
C LEU A 438 -12.60 24.18 -17.04
N GLY A 439 -13.29 24.46 -15.93
CA GLY A 439 -13.54 25.81 -15.41
C GLY A 439 -12.28 26.59 -15.07
N SER A 440 -11.27 25.99 -14.44
CA SER A 440 -10.01 26.69 -14.11
C SER A 440 -9.19 26.99 -15.38
N ARG A 441 -9.23 26.12 -16.38
CA ARG A 441 -8.60 26.36 -17.68
C ARG A 441 -9.28 27.51 -18.44
N LEU A 442 -10.61 27.61 -18.36
CA LEU A 442 -11.38 28.69 -18.97
C LEU A 442 -11.18 30.04 -18.23
N ILE A 443 -11.07 30.05 -16.91
CA ILE A 443 -10.76 31.24 -16.11
C ILE A 443 -9.38 31.79 -16.50
N ASN A 444 -8.39 30.94 -16.65
CA ASN A 444 -7.05 31.35 -17.10
C ASN A 444 -7.05 31.87 -18.52
N PHE A 445 -7.99 31.47 -19.37
CA PHE A 445 -8.18 32.04 -20.70
C PHE A 445 -8.79 33.45 -20.64
N ASP A 446 -9.75 33.69 -19.75
CA ASP A 446 -10.39 34.99 -19.60
C ASP A 446 -9.37 36.09 -19.25
N THR A 447 -8.40 35.80 -18.40
CA THR A 447 -7.29 36.73 -18.11
C THR A 447 -6.40 36.99 -19.33
N ARG A 448 -6.27 36.06 -20.29
CA ARG A 448 -5.51 36.23 -21.53
C ARG A 448 -6.28 37.04 -22.60
N ALA A 449 -7.60 36.94 -22.65
CA ALA A 449 -8.42 37.58 -23.65
C ALA A 449 -8.64 39.09 -23.39
N ASP A 450 -8.53 39.55 -22.15
CA ASP A 450 -8.63 40.95 -21.77
C ASP A 450 -7.49 41.84 -22.34
N TRP A 451 -6.41 41.23 -22.82
CA TRP A 451 -5.31 41.90 -23.49
C TRP A 451 -5.66 42.46 -24.88
N ALA A 452 -6.70 41.96 -25.50
CA ALA A 452 -7.11 42.40 -26.84
C ALA A 452 -7.98 43.69 -26.85
N ALA A 453 -8.48 44.09 -25.68
CA ALA A 453 -9.48 45.16 -25.56
C ALA A 453 -8.94 46.54 -25.05
N GLY A 454 -7.60 46.69 -24.93
CA GLY A 454 -6.98 47.92 -24.51
C GLY A 454 -6.89 48.94 -25.66
N GLU A 455 -6.77 50.27 -25.32
CA GLU A 455 -6.51 51.29 -26.30
C GLU A 455 -5.21 51.02 -27.06
N SER A 456 -5.28 50.89 -28.38
CA SER A 456 -4.12 50.66 -29.24
C SER A 456 -3.79 51.92 -30.02
N TYR A 457 -2.54 52.30 -30.00
CA TYR A 457 -2.01 53.44 -30.79
C TYR A 457 -1.03 52.88 -31.84
N ALA A 458 -1.15 53.34 -33.06
CA ALA A 458 -0.22 52.97 -34.12
C ALA A 458 0.32 54.24 -34.81
N VAL A 459 1.64 54.26 -35.00
CA VAL A 459 2.35 55.33 -35.70
C VAL A 459 3.16 54.71 -36.82
N ASN A 460 2.97 55.23 -38.06
CA ASN A 460 3.73 54.79 -39.20
C ASN A 460 4.63 55.94 -39.68
N ALA A 461 5.92 55.69 -39.85
CA ALA A 461 6.93 56.63 -40.30
C ALA A 461 7.86 55.97 -41.32
N GLY A 462 7.55 56.14 -42.62
CA GLY A 462 8.31 55.52 -43.70
C GLY A 462 8.28 53.98 -43.62
N ASN A 463 9.44 53.39 -43.52
CA ASN A 463 9.61 51.92 -43.39
C ASN A 463 9.39 51.38 -41.98
N MET A 464 9.02 52.22 -41.04
CA MET A 464 8.83 51.88 -39.62
C MET A 464 7.37 51.99 -39.21
N SER A 465 6.85 51.02 -38.51
CA SER A 465 5.59 51.10 -37.81
C SER A 465 5.79 50.74 -36.35
N PHE A 466 5.14 51.50 -35.47
CA PHE A 466 5.12 51.26 -34.02
C PHE A 466 3.67 51.15 -33.58
N SER A 467 3.35 50.15 -32.84
CA SER A 467 2.07 49.98 -32.18
C SER A 467 2.26 49.68 -30.73
N TRP A 468 1.39 50.29 -29.91
CA TRP A 468 1.40 50.12 -28.46
C TRP A 468 -0.03 49.92 -27.98
N ALA A 469 -0.24 48.98 -27.07
CA ALA A 469 -1.52 48.77 -26.40
C ALA A 469 -1.27 48.55 -24.92
N GLN A 470 -2.11 49.14 -24.08
CA GLN A 470 -2.09 48.96 -22.65
C GLN A 470 -3.30 48.14 -22.25
N ALA A 471 -3.05 46.94 -21.70
CA ALA A 471 -4.10 46.15 -21.08
C ALA A 471 -4.42 46.74 -19.69
N ARG A 472 -5.69 46.99 -19.41
CA ARG A 472 -6.14 47.23 -18.05
C ARG A 472 -6.54 45.90 -17.44
N LEU A 473 -5.75 45.45 -16.48
CA LEU A 473 -6.14 44.31 -15.64
C LEU A 473 -7.33 44.72 -14.78
N LYS A 474 -8.38 43.93 -14.78
CA LYS A 474 -9.48 44.05 -13.83
C LYS A 474 -8.95 43.63 -12.46
N GLU A 475 -9.12 44.49 -11.44
CA GLU A 475 -8.74 44.13 -10.07
C GLU A 475 -9.47 42.86 -9.63
N ASP A 476 -8.73 41.80 -9.40
CA ASP A 476 -9.24 40.61 -8.70
C ASP A 476 -9.13 40.87 -7.18
N PRO A 477 -10.24 41.04 -6.46
CA PRO A 477 -10.22 41.33 -5.04
C PRO A 477 -9.71 40.15 -4.19
N THR A 478 -9.47 38.99 -4.78
CA THR A 478 -9.01 37.77 -4.08
C THR A 478 -7.53 37.46 -4.28
N ALA A 479 -6.83 38.15 -5.18
CA ALA A 479 -5.41 37.94 -5.44
C ALA A 479 -4.52 38.81 -4.55
N PRO A 480 -3.63 38.25 -3.73
CA PRO A 480 -2.80 39.02 -2.80
C PRO A 480 -1.64 39.81 -3.43
N TYR A 481 -1.36 39.62 -4.73
CA TYR A 481 -0.31 40.33 -5.45
C TYR A 481 -0.79 40.75 -6.83
N GLN A 482 -0.85 42.08 -7.05
CA GLN A 482 -1.05 42.65 -8.38
C GLN A 482 0.32 42.91 -9.02
N GLU A 483 0.59 42.24 -10.14
CA GLU A 483 1.67 42.70 -11.02
C GLU A 483 1.27 43.96 -11.79
N ASP A 484 2.26 44.81 -12.08
CA ASP A 484 2.09 46.06 -12.82
C ASP A 484 1.32 45.85 -14.14
N PRO A 485 0.50 46.83 -14.57
CA PRO A 485 -0.27 46.71 -15.81
C PRO A 485 0.68 46.48 -16.98
N GLN A 486 0.57 45.31 -17.56
CA GLN A 486 1.45 44.93 -18.65
C GLN A 486 1.05 45.66 -19.93
N SER A 487 2.00 46.31 -20.55
CA SER A 487 1.82 46.95 -21.85
C SER A 487 2.35 46.05 -22.96
N THR A 488 1.59 45.90 -24.03
CA THR A 488 2.10 45.28 -25.27
C THR A 488 2.64 46.36 -26.19
N PHE A 489 3.81 46.13 -26.74
CA PHE A 489 4.29 46.97 -27.85
C PHE A 489 4.83 46.10 -28.97
N LYS A 490 4.70 46.60 -30.19
CA LYS A 490 5.24 45.99 -31.38
C LYS A 490 5.85 47.08 -32.27
N MET A 491 7.09 46.83 -32.69
CA MET A 491 7.76 47.68 -33.68
C MET A 491 8.12 46.80 -34.86
N ARG A 492 7.84 47.34 -36.06
CA ARG A 492 8.10 46.70 -37.34
C ARG A 492 8.98 47.63 -38.14
N TYR A 493 10.02 47.08 -38.74
CA TYR A 493 10.89 47.81 -39.65
C TYR A 493 11.10 46.99 -40.94
N SER A 494 10.77 47.61 -42.11
CA SER A 494 10.86 46.97 -43.43
C SER A 494 12.16 47.38 -44.15
N LEU A 495 12.94 46.39 -44.56
CA LEU A 495 14.21 46.50 -45.25
C LEU A 495 14.13 45.73 -46.58
N GLY A 496 13.60 46.33 -47.64
CA GLY A 496 13.40 45.63 -48.91
C GLY A 496 12.51 44.40 -48.76
N GLU A 497 13.05 43.24 -49.07
CA GLU A 497 12.34 41.94 -48.96
C GLU A 497 12.38 41.36 -47.55
N SER A 498 13.01 42.02 -46.62
CA SER A 498 13.09 41.60 -45.22
C SER A 498 12.27 42.55 -44.32
N GLN A 499 11.75 41.98 -43.25
CA GLN A 499 11.02 42.68 -42.20
C GLN A 499 11.49 42.22 -40.86
N VAL A 500 11.86 43.16 -39.97
CA VAL A 500 12.21 42.89 -38.59
C VAL A 500 11.06 43.35 -37.70
N GLU A 501 10.60 42.51 -36.85
CA GLU A 501 9.59 42.81 -35.85
C GLU A 501 10.15 42.47 -34.48
N PHE A 502 9.87 43.29 -33.49
CA PHE A 502 10.13 42.98 -32.09
C PHE A 502 9.06 43.61 -31.23
N GLY A 503 8.82 42.98 -30.08
CA GLY A 503 7.77 43.42 -29.21
C GLY A 503 7.84 42.79 -27.83
N ARG A 504 6.87 43.15 -27.03
CA ARG A 504 6.60 42.54 -25.74
C ARG A 504 5.11 42.27 -25.63
N GLY A 505 4.72 41.07 -25.19
CA GLY A 505 3.35 40.60 -25.21
C GLY A 505 2.80 40.34 -26.62
N GLY A 506 1.64 39.72 -26.71
CA GLY A 506 1.02 39.32 -27.97
C GLY A 506 1.55 38.00 -28.53
N SER A 507 0.97 37.58 -29.65
CA SER A 507 1.29 36.28 -30.27
C SER A 507 2.24 36.45 -31.45
N LEU A 508 3.19 35.53 -31.62
CA LEU A 508 4.08 35.40 -32.77
C LEU A 508 3.42 34.74 -33.99
N THR A 509 2.23 34.17 -33.81
CA THR A 509 1.56 33.41 -34.89
C THR A 509 0.92 34.28 -35.95
N HIS A 510 1.00 33.83 -37.17
CA HIS A 510 0.43 34.52 -38.33
C HIS A 510 -0.64 33.71 -39.07
N LEU A 511 -0.79 32.43 -38.80
CA LEU A 511 -1.64 31.55 -39.62
C LEU A 511 -2.83 30.94 -38.92
N ALA A 512 -2.66 30.55 -37.70
CA ALA A 512 -3.76 30.11 -36.88
C ALA A 512 -3.90 31.12 -35.74
N PRO A 513 -4.94 31.97 -35.68
CA PRO A 513 -5.32 32.60 -34.44
C PRO A 513 -5.43 31.52 -33.40
N ASP A 514 -5.15 31.85 -32.12
CA ASP A 514 -5.37 30.91 -30.99
C ASP A 514 -6.72 30.24 -31.18
N ILE A 515 -6.68 29.03 -31.74
CA ILE A 515 -7.87 28.42 -32.29
C ILE A 515 -8.65 27.83 -31.10
N SER A 516 -8.00 27.30 -30.11
CA SER A 516 -8.66 26.70 -28.97
C SER A 516 -8.45 27.46 -27.68
N LEU A 517 -9.54 27.66 -26.92
CA LEU A 517 -9.55 28.18 -25.56
C LEU A 517 -8.74 27.31 -24.58
N LEU A 518 -8.53 26.05 -24.94
CA LEU A 518 -7.96 25.04 -24.04
C LEU A 518 -6.54 24.59 -24.40
N ASN A 519 -6.04 24.96 -25.58
CA ASN A 519 -4.72 24.52 -26.01
C ASN A 519 -3.60 25.35 -25.40
N GLU A 520 -2.54 24.65 -25.00
CA GLU A 520 -1.26 25.30 -24.73
C GLU A 520 -0.76 26.02 -25.99
N PRO A 521 -0.07 27.15 -25.86
CA PRO A 521 0.48 27.86 -26.99
C PRO A 521 1.43 26.96 -27.80
N GLY A 522 1.24 26.91 -29.10
CA GLY A 522 2.07 26.16 -30.04
C GLY A 522 3.41 26.82 -30.34
N VAL A 523 4.16 26.22 -31.28
CA VAL A 523 5.34 26.86 -31.86
C VAL A 523 4.95 28.24 -32.37
N GLY A 524 5.46 29.28 -31.75
CA GLY A 524 5.09 30.67 -32.04
C GLY A 524 3.99 31.29 -31.18
N ASN A 525 3.27 30.53 -30.35
CA ASN A 525 2.25 31.03 -29.42
C ASN A 525 2.70 31.00 -27.94
N ALA A 526 3.92 30.61 -27.64
CA ALA A 526 4.40 30.39 -26.28
C ALA A 526 4.36 31.62 -25.37
N PHE A 527 4.14 32.83 -25.90
CA PHE A 527 4.37 34.08 -25.17
C PHE A 527 3.21 35.09 -25.27
N SER A 528 1.99 34.61 -25.10
CA SER A 528 0.81 35.46 -25.20
C SER A 528 0.65 36.49 -24.05
N THR A 529 1.44 36.39 -22.98
CA THR A 529 1.22 37.17 -21.74
C THR A 529 2.49 37.83 -21.20
N GLY A 530 3.10 38.73 -21.96
CA GLY A 530 4.09 39.66 -21.41
C GLY A 530 5.56 39.36 -21.71
N GLY A 531 5.87 38.31 -22.44
CA GLY A 531 7.24 37.96 -22.87
C GLY A 531 7.77 38.91 -23.94
N ALA A 532 9.11 39.09 -24.00
CA ALA A 532 9.78 39.81 -25.08
C ALA A 532 10.02 38.88 -26.26
N TRP A 533 9.88 39.37 -27.48
CA TRP A 533 10.12 38.58 -28.68
C TRP A 533 10.70 39.40 -29.84
N ALA A 534 11.39 38.72 -30.74
CA ALA A 534 11.90 39.29 -31.98
C ALA A 534 11.63 38.32 -33.12
N LYS A 535 11.36 38.81 -34.33
CA LYS A 535 11.13 38.05 -35.53
C LYS A 535 11.76 38.74 -36.73
N LEU A 536 12.46 37.96 -37.55
CA LEU A 536 12.93 38.35 -38.84
C LEU A 536 12.14 37.57 -39.91
N SER A 537 11.39 38.22 -40.74
CA SER A 537 10.75 37.65 -41.92
C SER A 537 11.49 38.07 -43.19
N HIS A 538 11.81 37.13 -44.06
CA HIS A 538 12.47 37.37 -45.32
C HIS A 538 11.67 36.70 -46.45
N ALA A 539 11.23 37.49 -47.43
CA ALA A 539 10.59 36.98 -48.64
C ALA A 539 11.64 36.41 -49.59
N ILE A 540 11.64 35.11 -49.73
CA ILE A 540 12.52 34.37 -50.67
C ILE A 540 12.00 34.52 -52.11
N SER A 541 10.66 34.62 -52.27
CA SER A 541 9.96 34.89 -53.51
C SER A 541 8.57 35.51 -53.20
N ASP A 542 7.79 35.87 -54.22
CA ASP A 542 6.47 36.48 -54.04
C ASP A 542 5.53 35.68 -53.10
N ASN A 543 5.72 34.35 -53.01
CA ASN A 543 4.83 33.46 -52.26
C ASN A 543 5.58 32.63 -51.19
N LEU A 544 6.90 32.76 -51.05
CA LEU A 544 7.71 31.98 -50.10
C LEU A 544 8.41 32.89 -49.15
N VAL A 545 8.16 32.68 -47.85
CA VAL A 545 8.70 33.46 -46.72
C VAL A 545 9.46 32.55 -45.77
N MET A 546 10.57 33.04 -45.25
CA MET A 546 11.28 32.46 -44.10
C MET A 546 11.16 33.36 -42.90
N ASP A 547 10.70 32.85 -41.81
CA ASP A 547 10.64 33.48 -40.52
C ASP A 547 11.70 32.90 -39.59
N ILE A 548 12.44 33.72 -38.89
CA ILE A 548 13.31 33.35 -37.75
C ILE A 548 12.82 34.13 -36.53
N PHE A 549 12.64 33.47 -35.42
CA PHE A 549 12.09 34.11 -34.23
C PHE A 549 12.81 33.68 -32.96
N SER A 550 12.73 34.55 -31.96
CA SER A 550 13.14 34.26 -30.59
C SER A 550 12.19 34.99 -29.64
N ALA A 551 11.89 34.32 -28.52
CA ALA A 551 11.02 34.85 -27.50
C ALA A 551 11.47 34.36 -26.11
N GLU A 552 11.21 35.19 -25.07
CA GLU A 552 11.58 34.93 -23.70
C GLU A 552 10.49 35.43 -22.76
N GLN A 553 10.11 34.64 -21.76
CA GLN A 553 9.15 35.01 -20.73
C GLN A 553 9.49 34.30 -19.41
N GLY A 554 9.99 35.06 -18.42
CA GLY A 554 10.40 34.47 -17.14
C GLY A 554 11.49 33.39 -17.37
N ALA A 555 11.27 32.23 -16.84
CA ALA A 555 12.15 31.08 -16.96
C ALA A 555 12.02 30.31 -18.31
N ARG A 556 11.13 30.76 -19.18
CA ARG A 556 10.85 30.09 -20.46
C ARG A 556 11.43 30.84 -21.65
N SER A 557 12.12 30.14 -22.54
CA SER A 557 12.65 30.66 -23.79
C SER A 557 12.26 29.79 -24.98
N GLN A 558 12.12 30.41 -26.16
CA GLN A 558 11.87 29.71 -27.42
C GLN A 558 12.61 30.44 -28.57
N SER A 559 13.25 29.68 -29.44
CA SER A 559 13.82 30.20 -30.67
C SER A 559 13.57 29.22 -31.80
N GLY A 560 13.45 29.70 -33.02
CA GLY A 560 13.17 28.79 -34.13
C GLY A 560 13.10 29.48 -35.50
N PHE A 561 12.73 28.68 -36.48
CA PHE A 561 12.51 29.13 -37.85
C PHE A 561 11.30 28.43 -38.49
N MET A 562 10.65 29.11 -39.41
CA MET A 562 9.55 28.55 -40.22
C MET A 562 9.71 28.99 -41.70
N PHE A 563 9.39 28.08 -42.58
CA PHE A 563 9.24 28.35 -43.98
C PHE A 563 7.74 28.34 -44.33
N GLY A 564 7.24 29.40 -44.92
CA GLY A 564 5.84 29.59 -45.27
C GLY A 564 5.67 29.78 -46.76
N ARG A 565 4.62 29.15 -47.31
CA ARG A 565 4.13 29.43 -48.67
C ARG A 565 2.69 29.93 -48.60
N ASP A 566 2.48 31.14 -49.06
CA ASP A 566 1.19 31.82 -49.04
C ASP A 566 0.66 31.97 -50.45
N GLU A 567 -0.50 31.41 -50.75
CA GLU A 567 -1.23 31.53 -52.02
C GLU A 567 -2.57 32.22 -51.71
N ARG A 568 -3.31 32.62 -52.76
CA ARG A 568 -4.55 33.36 -52.59
C ARG A 568 -5.62 32.68 -51.71
N THR A 569 -5.66 31.37 -51.73
CA THR A 569 -6.70 30.59 -51.06
C THR A 569 -6.17 29.57 -50.06
N TRP A 570 -4.87 29.42 -49.96
CA TRP A 570 -4.24 28.52 -49.00
C TRP A 570 -2.86 29.02 -48.55
N SER A 571 -2.48 28.61 -47.39
CA SER A 571 -1.13 28.78 -46.88
C SER A 571 -0.66 27.54 -46.15
N VAL A 572 0.64 27.27 -46.21
CA VAL A 572 1.29 26.17 -45.46
C VAL A 572 2.59 26.69 -44.89
N ARG A 573 2.87 26.34 -43.65
CA ARG A 573 4.12 26.63 -42.95
C ARG A 573 4.68 25.38 -42.33
N ALA A 574 6.00 25.24 -42.35
CA ALA A 574 6.73 24.16 -41.71
C ALA A 574 7.99 24.72 -41.07
N GLY A 575 8.34 24.25 -39.90
CA GLY A 575 9.50 24.76 -39.20
C GLY A 575 9.89 23.92 -38.00
N ALA A 576 10.92 24.42 -37.29
CA ALA A 576 11.39 23.83 -36.06
C ALA A 576 11.66 24.93 -35.05
N SER A 577 11.52 24.60 -33.76
CA SER A 577 11.87 25.46 -32.65
C SER A 577 12.52 24.70 -31.50
N PHE A 578 13.35 25.43 -30.74
CA PHE A 578 13.99 24.98 -29.52
C PHE A 578 13.30 25.71 -28.37
N ILE A 579 12.84 25.00 -27.37
CA ILE A 579 12.12 25.51 -26.21
C ILE A 579 12.86 25.05 -24.98
N SER A 580 13.13 25.99 -24.07
CA SER A 580 13.63 25.69 -22.71
C SER A 580 12.64 26.24 -21.71
N ASP A 581 12.31 25.46 -20.70
CA ASP A 581 11.42 25.83 -19.60
C ASP A 581 12.09 25.39 -18.29
N GLU A 582 12.42 26.35 -17.44
CA GLU A 582 13.14 26.08 -16.17
C GLU A 582 12.16 25.87 -14.99
N ASP A 583 10.86 26.04 -15.20
CA ASP A 583 9.85 25.99 -14.14
C ASP A 583 9.00 24.71 -14.16
N THR A 584 8.90 24.02 -15.30
CA THR A 584 7.98 22.87 -15.42
C THR A 584 8.50 21.76 -16.34
N ALA A 585 8.08 20.52 -16.04
CA ALA A 585 8.21 19.37 -16.94
C ALA A 585 6.93 19.20 -17.77
N LEU A 586 6.81 19.87 -18.91
CA LEU A 586 5.64 19.78 -19.81
C LEU A 586 4.30 20.05 -19.11
N GLY A 587 4.27 21.02 -18.19
CA GLY A 587 3.08 21.36 -17.42
C GLY A 587 2.78 20.46 -16.23
N GLY A 588 3.69 19.54 -15.89
CA GLY A 588 3.61 18.65 -14.74
C GLY A 588 4.78 18.85 -13.76
N SER A 589 4.70 18.24 -12.59
CA SER A 589 5.72 18.32 -11.52
C SER A 589 6.53 17.00 -11.41
N LEU A 590 7.06 16.50 -12.53
CA LEU A 590 7.85 15.25 -12.55
C LEU A 590 9.13 15.34 -11.71
N GLN A 591 9.66 16.54 -11.56
CA GLN A 591 11.05 16.78 -11.15
C GLN A 591 11.23 16.97 -9.66
N ALA A 592 10.35 17.65 -8.99
CA ALA A 592 10.48 17.95 -7.55
C ALA A 592 10.60 16.72 -6.65
N ARG A 593 10.30 15.52 -7.19
CA ARG A 593 10.26 14.25 -6.43
C ARG A 593 11.34 13.25 -6.81
N PHE A 594 12.08 13.49 -7.90
CA PHE A 594 13.15 12.60 -8.34
C PHE A 594 14.54 13.25 -8.24
N GLY A 595 14.66 14.34 -7.45
CA GLY A 595 15.95 15.00 -7.18
C GLY A 595 16.51 15.79 -8.35
N ALA A 596 15.68 16.19 -9.31
CA ALA A 596 16.08 16.95 -10.48
C ALA A 596 15.57 18.40 -10.41
N GLU A 597 16.29 19.34 -10.97
CA GLU A 597 15.83 20.70 -11.23
C GLU A 597 14.69 20.67 -12.26
N ASP A 598 13.65 21.48 -12.04
CA ASP A 598 12.48 21.58 -12.95
C ASP A 598 12.89 22.25 -14.25
N GLN A 599 13.52 21.51 -15.15
CA GLN A 599 13.96 22.00 -16.44
C GLN A 599 13.49 21.07 -17.57
N THR A 600 12.91 21.62 -18.63
CA THR A 600 12.56 20.91 -19.85
C THR A 600 13.27 21.54 -21.03
N GLU A 601 13.97 20.74 -21.83
CA GLU A 601 14.47 21.11 -23.14
C GLU A 601 13.69 20.38 -24.23
N MET A 602 13.23 21.10 -25.23
CA MET A 602 12.36 20.53 -26.26
C MET A 602 12.77 21.02 -27.63
N THR A 603 12.90 20.08 -28.57
CA THR A 603 13.01 20.37 -30.01
C THR A 603 11.71 20.01 -30.71
N ALA A 604 10.97 21.01 -31.13
CA ALA A 604 9.65 20.85 -31.76
C ALA A 604 9.71 21.08 -33.28
N TYR A 605 8.98 20.24 -34.01
CA TYR A 605 8.76 20.34 -35.44
C TYR A 605 7.28 20.58 -35.69
N ALA A 606 6.95 21.66 -36.42
CA ALA A 606 5.59 22.06 -36.68
C ALA A 606 5.26 22.09 -38.16
N LEU A 607 4.01 21.72 -38.49
CA LEU A 607 3.39 21.87 -39.76
C LEU A 607 2.02 22.53 -39.58
N GLU A 608 1.82 23.68 -40.20
CA GLU A 608 0.57 24.44 -40.12
C GLU A 608 0.01 24.69 -41.53
N GLY A 609 -1.31 24.75 -41.62
CA GLY A 609 -1.97 25.02 -42.90
C GLY A 609 -3.30 25.77 -42.72
N ALA A 610 -3.63 26.59 -43.67
CA ALA A 610 -4.94 27.23 -43.75
C ALA A 610 -5.44 27.21 -45.19
N TRP A 611 -6.75 27.06 -45.38
CA TRP A 611 -7.42 27.04 -46.65
C TRP A 611 -8.74 27.82 -46.63
N LEU A 612 -8.89 28.77 -47.53
CA LEU A 612 -10.12 29.54 -47.74
C LEU A 612 -10.98 28.86 -48.84
N SER A 613 -12.12 28.31 -48.41
CA SER A 613 -13.09 27.70 -49.32
C SER A 613 -13.88 28.73 -50.11
N GLY A 614 -14.40 28.35 -51.30
CA GLY A 614 -15.30 29.21 -52.10
C GLY A 614 -16.63 29.54 -51.41
N ALA A 615 -16.98 28.85 -50.32
CA ALA A 615 -18.16 29.11 -49.50
C ALA A 615 -17.87 30.02 -48.30
N GLY A 616 -16.69 30.64 -48.19
CA GLY A 616 -16.31 31.57 -47.12
C GLY A 616 -15.90 30.91 -45.80
N TRP A 617 -15.62 29.59 -45.82
CA TRP A 617 -15.00 28.93 -44.69
C TRP A 617 -13.48 29.05 -44.76
N ILE A 618 -12.84 29.34 -43.64
CA ILE A 618 -11.41 29.17 -43.45
C ILE A 618 -11.22 27.90 -42.65
N VAL A 619 -10.57 26.91 -43.25
CA VAL A 619 -10.18 25.68 -42.55
C VAL A 619 -8.71 25.77 -42.21
N SER A 620 -8.36 25.55 -40.94
CA SER A 620 -6.99 25.57 -40.44
C SER A 620 -6.62 24.24 -39.81
N SER A 621 -5.34 23.90 -39.85
CA SER A 621 -4.82 22.71 -39.23
C SER A 621 -3.42 22.97 -38.69
N GLY A 622 -3.07 22.37 -37.56
CA GLY A 622 -1.73 22.39 -36.99
C GLY A 622 -1.35 21.01 -36.44
N LEU A 623 -0.13 20.63 -36.67
CA LEU A 623 0.50 19.42 -36.12
C LEU A 623 1.87 19.79 -35.62
N GLU A 624 2.17 19.38 -34.41
CA GLU A 624 3.49 19.52 -33.81
C GLU A 624 3.92 18.20 -33.17
N VAL A 625 5.14 17.82 -33.44
CA VAL A 625 5.83 16.70 -32.76
C VAL A 625 7.12 17.23 -32.16
N ALA A 626 7.46 16.79 -30.96
CA ALA A 626 8.66 17.27 -30.30
C ALA A 626 9.40 16.15 -29.58
N SER A 627 10.74 16.19 -29.68
CA SER A 627 11.60 15.45 -28.76
C SER A 627 11.82 16.26 -27.50
N VAL A 628 11.80 15.59 -26.37
CA VAL A 628 11.89 16.22 -25.05
C VAL A 628 13.06 15.63 -24.29
N GLU A 629 13.85 16.48 -23.67
CA GLU A 629 14.89 16.13 -22.72
C GLU A 629 14.52 16.72 -21.35
N LEU A 630 14.70 15.94 -20.30
CA LEU A 630 14.48 16.33 -18.90
C LEU A 630 15.84 16.32 -18.18
N PRO A 631 16.58 17.44 -18.17
CA PRO A 631 17.87 17.51 -17.51
C PRO A 631 17.80 17.10 -16.03
N GLY A 632 18.74 16.29 -15.57
CA GLY A 632 18.77 15.80 -14.20
C GLY A 632 17.90 14.57 -13.92
N VAL A 633 17.13 14.10 -14.91
CA VAL A 633 16.33 12.86 -14.84
C VAL A 633 16.85 11.87 -15.87
N ASP A 634 17.05 10.61 -15.47
CA ASP A 634 17.43 9.54 -16.42
C ASP A 634 16.19 9.09 -17.23
N ALA A 635 15.84 9.91 -18.21
CA ALA A 635 14.70 9.67 -19.10
C ALA A 635 15.17 9.67 -20.56
N GLU A 636 14.67 8.74 -21.34
CA GLU A 636 15.09 8.54 -22.72
C GLU A 636 13.93 8.43 -23.70
N GLY A 637 14.16 8.92 -24.92
CA GLY A 637 13.27 8.71 -26.05
C GLY A 637 11.90 9.34 -25.92
N ILE A 638 11.79 10.47 -25.21
CA ILE A 638 10.51 11.15 -25.00
C ILE A 638 10.15 11.91 -26.29
N TRP A 639 9.04 11.50 -26.88
CA TRP A 639 8.40 12.21 -27.98
C TRP A 639 6.99 12.59 -27.61
N THR A 640 6.62 13.83 -27.92
CA THR A 640 5.27 14.35 -27.70
C THR A 640 4.63 14.76 -29.02
N SER A 641 3.31 14.73 -29.05
CA SER A 641 2.53 15.27 -30.16
C SER A 641 1.39 16.14 -29.67
N ARG A 642 0.98 17.11 -30.50
CA ARG A 642 -0.28 17.82 -30.41
C ARG A 642 -0.78 18.16 -31.80
N TRP A 643 -2.09 18.29 -31.97
CA TRP A 643 -2.67 18.73 -33.21
C TRP A 643 -3.98 19.47 -33.01
N SER A 644 -4.36 20.28 -34.02
CA SER A 644 -5.64 20.98 -34.03
C SER A 644 -6.19 21.03 -35.47
N LEU A 645 -7.52 21.05 -35.57
CA LEU A 645 -8.29 21.29 -36.78
C LEU A 645 -9.37 22.32 -36.46
N GLY A 646 -9.37 23.42 -37.18
CA GLY A 646 -10.31 24.51 -37.03
C GLY A 646 -11.10 24.79 -38.33
N ALA A 647 -12.30 25.34 -38.15
CA ALA A 647 -13.11 25.88 -39.26
C ALA A 647 -13.81 27.16 -38.81
N ASP A 648 -13.55 28.23 -39.52
CA ASP A 648 -14.06 29.56 -39.24
C ASP A 648 -14.97 30.09 -40.35
N ARG A 649 -16.08 30.71 -40.00
CA ARG A 649 -16.97 31.34 -40.94
C ARG A 649 -17.66 32.57 -40.36
N ALA A 650 -17.74 33.64 -41.18
CA ALA A 650 -18.58 34.77 -40.88
C ALA A 650 -20.07 34.38 -40.97
N LEU A 651 -20.86 34.66 -39.95
CA LEU A 651 -22.30 34.42 -39.82
C LEU A 651 -22.98 35.71 -39.34
N GLY A 652 -23.68 36.41 -40.24
CA GLY A 652 -24.25 37.72 -39.92
C GLY A 652 -23.17 38.73 -39.56
N GLU A 653 -23.33 39.42 -38.42
CA GLU A 653 -22.35 40.35 -37.90
C GLU A 653 -21.31 39.67 -36.96
N GLY A 654 -21.39 38.34 -36.82
CA GLY A 654 -20.53 37.52 -36.00
C GLY A 654 -19.67 36.52 -36.78
N ARG A 655 -18.88 35.76 -36.04
CA ARG A 655 -18.06 34.68 -36.59
C ARG A 655 -18.23 33.43 -35.76
N LEU A 656 -18.49 32.33 -36.46
CA LEU A 656 -18.51 30.97 -35.89
C LEU A 656 -17.14 30.33 -36.01
N HIS A 657 -16.65 29.75 -34.91
CA HIS A 657 -15.43 28.95 -34.83
C HIS A 657 -15.81 27.54 -34.39
N LEU A 658 -15.33 26.55 -35.11
CA LEU A 658 -15.44 25.12 -34.76
C LEU A 658 -14.03 24.56 -34.66
N ILE A 659 -13.70 23.88 -33.55
CA ILE A 659 -12.35 23.41 -33.29
C ILE A 659 -12.40 22.00 -32.72
N VAL A 660 -11.49 21.15 -33.21
CA VAL A 660 -11.16 19.87 -32.61
C VAL A 660 -9.66 19.84 -32.39
N ALA A 661 -9.24 19.55 -31.17
CA ALA A 661 -7.83 19.60 -30.82
C ALA A 661 -7.42 18.49 -29.86
N GLN A 662 -6.19 18.06 -29.97
CA GLN A 662 -5.51 17.23 -28.99
C GLN A 662 -4.45 18.10 -28.30
N PRO A 663 -4.53 18.29 -26.97
CA PRO A 663 -3.45 18.87 -26.20
C PRO A 663 -2.17 18.04 -26.31
N ARG A 664 -1.03 18.58 -25.89
CA ARG A 664 0.24 17.86 -25.91
C ARG A 664 0.14 16.57 -25.12
N ARG A 665 0.61 15.48 -25.73
CA ARG A 665 0.61 14.12 -25.18
C ARG A 665 1.98 13.48 -25.39
N ALA A 666 2.49 12.77 -24.37
CA ALA A 666 3.65 11.91 -24.54
C ALA A 666 3.25 10.65 -25.34
N GLU A 667 3.89 10.45 -26.48
CA GLU A 667 3.63 9.31 -27.38
C GLU A 667 4.62 8.17 -27.14
N THR A 668 5.83 8.50 -26.71
CA THR A 668 6.88 7.56 -26.31
C THR A 668 7.73 8.16 -25.20
N GLY A 669 8.57 7.34 -24.60
CA GLY A 669 9.55 7.72 -23.61
C GLY A 669 9.50 6.82 -22.38
N HIS A 670 10.61 6.67 -21.72
CA HIS A 670 10.70 5.94 -20.48
C HIS A 670 11.65 6.62 -19.50
N LEU A 671 11.34 6.43 -18.22
CA LEU A 671 12.13 6.86 -17.09
C LEU A 671 12.85 5.65 -16.53
N ASN A 672 14.15 5.78 -16.29
CA ASN A 672 14.97 4.77 -15.64
C ASN A 672 15.11 5.15 -14.16
N LEU A 673 14.55 4.33 -13.27
CA LEU A 673 14.56 4.55 -11.84
C LEU A 673 15.49 3.53 -11.18
N ASP A 674 16.53 3.99 -10.49
CA ASP A 674 17.23 3.14 -9.52
C ASP A 674 16.41 3.12 -8.23
N ALA A 675 15.72 2.01 -8.00
CA ALA A 675 14.70 1.93 -6.96
C ALA A 675 14.77 0.61 -6.19
N PRO A 676 14.26 0.57 -4.95
CA PRO A 676 14.19 -0.66 -4.17
C PRO A 676 13.17 -1.62 -4.78
N ILE A 677 13.60 -2.85 -5.05
CA ILE A 677 12.80 -3.92 -5.65
C ILE A 677 12.66 -5.15 -4.74
N GLY A 678 13.26 -5.12 -3.56
CA GLY A 678 13.22 -6.21 -2.58
C GLY A 678 13.94 -5.86 -1.30
N VAL A 679 13.90 -6.79 -0.35
CA VAL A 679 14.65 -6.76 0.91
C VAL A 679 15.40 -8.07 1.04
N ASP A 680 16.68 -8.03 1.42
CA ASP A 680 17.47 -9.23 1.67
C ASP A 680 17.27 -9.78 3.10
N LEU A 681 17.89 -10.91 3.40
CA LEU A 681 17.80 -11.55 4.71
C LEU A 681 18.41 -10.73 5.85
N ASN A 682 19.21 -9.71 5.55
CA ASN A 682 19.82 -8.79 6.51
C ASN A 682 19.06 -7.46 6.60
N SER A 683 17.82 -7.44 6.14
CA SER A 683 16.96 -6.23 6.10
C SER A 683 17.51 -5.09 5.23
N GLN A 684 18.43 -5.39 4.28
CA GLN A 684 18.95 -4.39 3.36
C GLN A 684 18.09 -4.32 2.10
N LEU A 685 17.83 -3.09 1.63
CA LEU A 685 17.10 -2.89 0.37
C LEU A 685 17.92 -3.40 -0.82
N ILE A 686 17.33 -4.31 -1.59
CA ILE A 686 17.84 -4.73 -2.89
C ILE A 686 17.40 -3.69 -3.91
N ARG A 687 18.35 -3.06 -4.59
CA ARG A 687 18.07 -2.03 -5.60
C ARG A 687 18.20 -2.59 -7.01
N GLY A 688 17.42 -2.04 -7.92
CA GLY A 688 17.46 -2.42 -9.32
C GLY A 688 16.95 -1.31 -10.24
N LEU A 689 17.30 -1.41 -11.51
CA LEU A 689 16.84 -0.47 -12.53
C LEU A 689 15.40 -0.83 -12.94
N VAL A 690 14.47 0.05 -12.64
CA VAL A 690 13.05 -0.07 -13.02
C VAL A 690 12.77 0.90 -14.17
N LYS A 691 12.26 0.39 -15.30
CA LYS A 691 11.85 1.20 -16.45
C LYS A 691 10.36 1.52 -16.33
N ALA A 692 10.03 2.80 -16.31
CA ALA A 692 8.66 3.31 -16.31
C ALA A 692 8.33 3.99 -17.63
N GLU A 693 7.33 3.50 -18.34
CA GLU A 693 6.81 4.11 -19.57
C GLU A 693 6.14 5.44 -19.23
N LEU A 694 6.49 6.50 -19.95
CA LEU A 694 5.95 7.85 -19.71
C LEU A 694 4.67 8.14 -20.52
N THR A 695 4.10 7.14 -21.17
CA THR A 695 2.91 7.30 -21.99
C THR A 695 1.63 7.21 -21.15
N PRO A 696 0.69 8.14 -21.29
CA PRO A 696 -0.61 8.05 -20.64
C PRO A 696 -1.52 6.98 -21.25
N SER A 697 -2.47 6.48 -20.46
CA SER A 697 -3.39 5.41 -20.88
C SER A 697 -4.38 5.83 -21.96
N GLY A 698 -4.75 7.12 -22.01
CA GLY A 698 -5.77 7.65 -22.87
C GLY A 698 -5.27 8.73 -23.84
N ARG A 699 -6.21 9.36 -24.54
CA ARG A 699 -5.99 10.47 -25.45
C ARG A 699 -7.09 11.51 -25.28
N GLN A 700 -6.74 12.68 -24.74
CA GLN A 700 -7.68 13.79 -24.62
C GLN A 700 -7.99 14.38 -26.00
N ILE A 701 -9.26 14.58 -26.29
CA ILE A 701 -9.74 15.33 -27.45
C ILE A 701 -10.70 16.41 -26.94
N ASP A 702 -10.42 17.65 -27.31
CA ASP A 702 -11.22 18.81 -27.00
C ASP A 702 -12.04 19.21 -28.23
N TYR A 703 -13.33 19.38 -28.04
CA TYR A 703 -14.27 19.89 -29.04
C TYR A 703 -14.76 21.24 -28.57
N GLU A 704 -14.60 22.25 -29.40
CA GLU A 704 -14.97 23.62 -29.06
C GLU A 704 -15.85 24.22 -30.17
N THR A 705 -16.92 24.90 -29.76
CA THR A 705 -17.75 25.72 -30.63
C THR A 705 -17.81 27.09 -30.00
N ARG A 706 -17.42 28.12 -30.75
CA ARG A 706 -17.39 29.52 -30.29
C ARG A 706 -18.08 30.41 -31.31
N TYR A 707 -18.90 31.35 -30.83
CA TYR A 707 -19.53 32.35 -31.63
C TYR A 707 -19.25 33.74 -31.09
N THR A 708 -18.55 34.57 -31.86
CA THR A 708 -18.29 35.98 -31.53
C THR A 708 -19.28 36.87 -32.32
N PHE A 709 -19.86 37.90 -31.66
CA PHE A 709 -20.86 38.75 -32.26
C PHE A 709 -20.77 40.20 -31.74
N GLY A 710 -21.13 41.16 -32.59
CA GLY A 710 -21.35 42.54 -32.21
C GLY A 710 -22.78 42.72 -31.70
N LEU A 711 -22.97 43.35 -30.53
CA LEU A 711 -24.28 43.71 -30.02
C LEU A 711 -24.65 45.17 -30.34
N THR A 712 -23.66 46.04 -30.31
CA THR A 712 -23.74 47.47 -30.68
C THR A 712 -22.37 47.91 -31.22
N ASP A 713 -22.25 49.15 -31.67
CA ASP A 713 -20.95 49.74 -32.07
C ASP A 713 -19.90 49.72 -30.91
N THR A 714 -20.34 49.52 -29.66
CA THR A 714 -19.48 49.52 -28.46
C THR A 714 -19.53 48.26 -27.64
N TRP A 715 -20.46 47.33 -27.91
CA TRP A 715 -20.58 46.07 -27.18
C TRP A 715 -20.34 44.88 -28.10
N SER A 716 -19.47 44.00 -27.66
CA SER A 716 -19.26 42.67 -28.30
C SER A 716 -19.58 41.55 -27.34
N GLY A 717 -19.97 40.42 -27.87
CA GLY A 717 -20.23 39.21 -27.09
C GLY A 717 -19.52 38.02 -27.67
N GLU A 718 -19.27 37.07 -26.82
CA GLU A 718 -18.70 35.76 -27.18
C GLU A 718 -19.42 34.68 -26.37
N ALA A 719 -19.81 33.62 -27.03
CA ALA A 719 -20.37 32.42 -26.39
C ALA A 719 -19.60 31.21 -26.86
N ALA A 720 -19.22 30.32 -25.96
CA ALA A 720 -18.51 29.10 -26.26
C ALA A 720 -19.07 27.88 -25.52
N ALA A 721 -19.04 26.73 -26.18
CA ALA A 721 -19.27 25.43 -25.61
C ALA A 721 -18.04 24.56 -25.83
N VAL A 722 -17.60 23.90 -24.79
CA VAL A 722 -16.40 23.05 -24.81
C VAL A 722 -16.74 21.68 -24.21
N ILE A 723 -16.30 20.64 -24.88
CA ILE A 723 -16.36 19.24 -24.42
C ILE A 723 -14.96 18.67 -24.50
N SER A 724 -14.47 18.12 -23.38
CA SER A 724 -13.19 17.43 -23.31
C SER A 724 -13.44 15.96 -22.98
N THR A 725 -12.91 15.06 -23.84
CA THR A 725 -12.96 13.61 -23.62
C THR A 725 -11.63 13.12 -23.09
N SER A 726 -11.64 12.14 -22.19
CA SER A 726 -10.42 11.60 -21.55
C SER A 726 -9.48 12.71 -21.05
N PRO A 727 -9.97 13.61 -20.19
CA PRO A 727 -9.18 14.75 -19.71
C PRO A 727 -7.87 14.28 -19.08
N ASN A 728 -6.81 15.05 -19.25
CA ASN A 728 -5.42 14.70 -18.88
C ASN A 728 -4.90 13.41 -19.54
N HIS A 729 -5.46 13.01 -20.68
CA HIS A 729 -5.10 11.77 -21.39
C HIS A 729 -5.32 10.49 -20.59
N ILE A 730 -6.28 10.46 -19.66
CA ILE A 730 -6.60 9.31 -18.82
C ILE A 730 -7.75 8.53 -19.46
N TYR A 731 -7.51 7.25 -19.77
CA TYR A 731 -8.56 6.39 -20.32
C TYR A 731 -9.68 6.15 -19.32
N GLY A 732 -10.92 6.32 -19.75
CA GLY A 732 -12.10 6.12 -18.89
C GLY A 732 -12.37 7.26 -17.90
N ALA A 733 -11.55 8.34 -17.89
CA ALA A 733 -11.89 9.53 -17.11
C ALA A 733 -13.18 10.16 -17.64
N GLU A 734 -14.04 10.62 -16.73
CA GLU A 734 -15.30 11.28 -17.08
C GLU A 734 -15.03 12.52 -17.94
N GLY A 735 -15.75 12.62 -19.06
CA GLY A 735 -15.69 13.79 -19.93
C GLY A 735 -16.10 15.05 -19.19
N GLN A 736 -15.48 16.16 -19.53
CA GLN A 736 -15.79 17.48 -18.96
C GLN A 736 -16.51 18.32 -20.00
N GLU A 737 -17.53 19.06 -19.55
CA GLU A 737 -18.30 19.97 -20.39
C GLU A 737 -18.35 21.36 -19.73
N ALA A 738 -18.25 22.41 -20.54
CA ALA A 738 -18.41 23.76 -20.06
C ALA A 738 -19.12 24.65 -21.10
N LEU A 739 -19.98 25.52 -20.58
CA LEU A 739 -20.58 26.62 -21.33
C LEU A 739 -20.01 27.93 -20.78
N TRP A 740 -19.59 28.79 -21.67
CA TRP A 740 -19.00 30.06 -21.31
C TRP A 740 -19.62 31.19 -22.15
N MET A 741 -19.84 32.35 -21.53
CA MET A 741 -20.35 33.52 -22.20
C MET A 741 -19.67 34.78 -21.64
N ARG A 742 -19.25 35.64 -22.55
CA ARG A 742 -18.62 36.91 -22.21
C ARG A 742 -19.31 38.05 -22.94
N LEU A 743 -19.46 39.16 -22.25
CA LEU A 743 -19.84 40.46 -22.82
C LEU A 743 -18.73 41.48 -22.52
N SER A 744 -18.26 42.17 -23.53
CA SER A 744 -17.20 43.18 -23.41
C SER A 744 -17.61 44.47 -24.06
N THR A 745 -17.19 45.57 -23.45
CA THR A 745 -17.35 46.95 -23.97
C THR A 745 -16.03 47.69 -23.83
N PRO A 746 -15.53 48.35 -24.87
CA PRO A 746 -14.43 49.27 -24.69
C PRO A 746 -14.92 50.47 -23.83
N TRP A 747 -14.23 50.73 -22.76
CA TRP A 747 -14.45 51.89 -21.88
C TRP A 747 -13.80 53.14 -22.49
#